data_0dd51e27a098428bda38c5ba7ee1096d
#
_entry.id   0dd51e27a098428bda38c5ba7ee1096d
#
_cell.length_a   1.000
_cell.length_b   1.000
_cell.length_c   1.000
_cell.angle_alpha   90.00
_cell.angle_beta   90.00
_cell.angle_gamma   90.00
#
_symmetry.space_group_name_H-M   'P 1'
#
loop_
_entity.id
_entity.type
_entity.pdbx_description
1 polymer ?
#
loop_
_entity_poly.entity_id
_entity_poly.type
_entity_poly.pdbx_seq_one_letter_code
_entity_poly.pdbx_strand_id
1 'polypeptide(L)'
;MPSLDSLKTLKTLKVADQTYHYFSLTEAARQLGDLQRLPMSLKVLLENLLRWEDGETVSSDDLRALADWLQDRRSDREIQYRPARVLMQDFTGVPAVVDLAAMRAAMAKAGGDPQRINPLSPVDLVIDHSVMVDRYATPQAFGENVDIEMQRNGERYAFLRWGQSAFDNFRVVPPGTGICHQVNLEYLGRTVWTREADGRTYAFPDTLVGTDSHTTMINGLGVLGWGVGGIEAEAAMLGQPVSMLIPEVIGFKLTGKLREGITATDLVLTVTQMLRKKGVVGKFVEFYGDGLADLPLADRATIANMAPEYGATCGFFPVDEVTLDYLRLSGRPQQTVQLVEQYCKAQGLWRLPGQEPLFSDTLALDMGEVEASLAGPKRPQDRVALGQVSQAFDHFIELQPKPLAKEVGRLESEGGGGVAVGNADQAGEIDYSHQGQTYTLRDGAVVIAAITSCTNTSNPSVMMAAGLVAKKALEKGLQRKPWVKSSLAPGSKVVTDYYNAAGLTPYLDQLGFDLVGYGCTTCIGNSGPLDEAIETAIGSADLTVASVLSGNRNFEGRVHPLVKTNWLASPPLVVAYALAGSVRLDLTRDPLGTGKDGQPVYLRDIWPSQQEIADAVAKVDTAMFHKEYAEVFAGDAQWQAIEVPQAATYVWQDDSTYIQHPPFFDGIGGPLPVIENIQGARILALLGDSVTTDHISPAGNIKADSPAGRYLREKGVEPHDFNSYGSRRGNHEVMMRGTFANIRIRNEMLAGEEGGNTLYVPTGEKLSIYDAAMRYQAEGTPLVVIAGQEYGTGSSRDWAAKGTNLLGVKAVLAESFERIHRSNLVGMGVLPLQFKAGHDRKQLGLTGKERIDVLGLAGVQLKPGMSLQLRITREDGQQQDIEVLCRIDTVNEVEYFKAGGILHYVLRQLIAS
;
A
#
# COMPACT_ATOMS: atom_id res chain seq x y z
N MET A 1 21.31 -25.56 3.10
CA MET A 1 21.34 -24.41 2.17
C MET A 1 22.46 -24.63 1.17
N PRO A 2 22.18 -24.66 -0.10
CA PRO A 2 23.17 -25.07 -1.10
C PRO A 2 23.99 -23.86 -1.62
N SER A 3 24.68 -23.15 -0.72
CA SER A 3 25.66 -22.18 -1.20
C SER A 3 26.96 -22.88 -1.59
N LEU A 4 27.57 -22.47 -2.70
CA LEU A 4 28.91 -22.88 -3.10
C LEU A 4 29.97 -22.40 -2.10
N ASP A 5 29.67 -21.32 -1.36
CA ASP A 5 30.56 -20.67 -0.39
C ASP A 5 31.98 -20.48 -0.95
N SER A 6 32.06 -19.95 -2.17
CA SER A 6 33.33 -19.79 -2.88
C SER A 6 34.35 -18.96 -2.08
N LEU A 7 33.86 -18.01 -1.29
CA LEU A 7 34.65 -17.16 -0.42
C LEU A 7 34.93 -17.78 0.97
N LYS A 8 34.45 -18.99 1.26
CA LYS A 8 34.63 -19.71 2.54
C LYS A 8 34.19 -18.91 3.76
N THR A 9 33.01 -18.35 3.66
CA THR A 9 32.43 -17.43 4.65
C THR A 9 31.61 -18.14 5.74
N LEU A 10 31.30 -19.43 5.56
CA LEU A 10 30.49 -20.21 6.51
C LEU A 10 31.21 -20.32 7.85
N LYS A 11 30.59 -19.83 8.92
CA LYS A 11 31.08 -19.80 10.30
C LYS A 11 30.02 -20.29 11.28
N THR A 12 30.41 -20.47 12.52
CA THR A 12 29.53 -20.80 13.64
C THR A 12 29.50 -19.68 14.65
N LEU A 13 28.32 -19.46 15.23
CA LEU A 13 28.07 -18.51 16.32
C LEU A 13 27.40 -19.26 17.45
N LYS A 14 27.98 -19.26 18.63
CA LYS A 14 27.38 -19.88 19.80
C LYS A 14 26.62 -18.81 20.60
N VAL A 15 25.32 -19.00 20.78
CA VAL A 15 24.45 -18.14 21.58
C VAL A 15 23.80 -18.98 22.65
N ALA A 16 24.07 -18.72 23.91
CA ALA A 16 23.70 -19.58 25.04
C ALA A 16 24.11 -21.05 24.75
N ASP A 17 23.16 -21.96 24.74
CA ASP A 17 23.41 -23.40 24.53
C ASP A 17 23.30 -23.85 23.08
N GLN A 18 22.91 -22.95 22.16
CA GLN A 18 22.69 -23.26 20.74
C GLN A 18 23.83 -22.75 19.86
N THR A 19 24.18 -23.55 18.85
CA THR A 19 25.16 -23.18 17.81
C THR A 19 24.43 -22.90 16.51
N TYR A 20 24.67 -21.73 15.95
CA TYR A 20 24.13 -21.28 14.68
C TYR A 20 25.24 -21.26 13.63
N HIS A 21 24.87 -21.59 12.39
CA HIS A 21 25.74 -21.42 11.23
C HIS A 21 25.33 -20.14 10.48
N TYR A 22 26.28 -19.39 9.97
CA TYR A 22 26.00 -18.15 9.24
C TYR A 22 27.10 -17.84 8.23
N PHE A 23 26.76 -17.10 7.19
CA PHE A 23 27.70 -16.61 6.18
C PHE A 23 28.27 -15.26 6.60
N SER A 24 29.55 -15.24 6.98
CA SER A 24 30.18 -14.10 7.67
C SER A 24 30.62 -13.02 6.68
N LEU A 25 30.07 -11.81 6.86
CA LEU A 25 30.51 -10.63 6.11
C LEU A 25 31.96 -10.22 6.48
N THR A 26 32.38 -10.47 7.69
CA THR A 26 33.77 -10.22 8.15
C THR A 26 34.77 -11.13 7.44
N GLU A 27 34.42 -12.38 7.18
CA GLU A 27 35.27 -13.27 6.38
C GLU A 27 35.22 -12.89 4.89
N ALA A 28 34.06 -12.53 4.35
CA ALA A 28 33.92 -12.05 2.99
C ALA A 28 34.81 -10.82 2.74
N ALA A 29 34.91 -9.90 3.68
CA ALA A 29 35.76 -8.71 3.60
C ALA A 29 37.24 -9.02 3.36
N ARG A 30 37.75 -10.19 3.77
CA ARG A 30 39.16 -10.60 3.51
C ARG A 30 39.47 -10.77 2.03
N GLN A 31 38.46 -11.08 1.21
CA GLN A 31 38.61 -11.30 -0.23
C GLN A 31 37.98 -10.18 -1.07
N LEU A 32 36.93 -9.52 -0.53
CA LEU A 32 36.20 -8.47 -1.24
C LEU A 32 36.70 -7.05 -0.91
N GLY A 33 37.56 -6.89 0.11
CA GLY A 33 38.03 -5.58 0.59
C GLY A 33 37.26 -5.07 1.81
N ASP A 34 37.60 -3.88 2.26
CA ASP A 34 36.97 -3.30 3.49
C ASP A 34 35.50 -2.94 3.27
N LEU A 35 34.61 -3.65 3.96
CA LEU A 35 33.17 -3.47 3.93
C LEU A 35 32.64 -2.62 5.09
N GLN A 36 33.50 -2.05 5.93
CA GLN A 36 33.02 -1.36 7.15
C GLN A 36 32.08 -0.20 6.82
N ARG A 37 32.40 0.56 5.78
CA ARG A 37 31.60 1.71 5.35
C ARG A 37 30.49 1.41 4.33
N LEU A 38 30.29 0.13 3.98
CA LEU A 38 29.14 -0.27 3.16
C LEU A 38 27.84 0.01 3.94
N PRO A 39 26.81 0.61 3.33
CA PRO A 39 25.50 0.78 3.96
C PRO A 39 24.97 -0.52 4.56
N MET A 40 24.29 -0.44 5.70
CA MET A 40 23.78 -1.65 6.39
C MET A 40 22.79 -2.42 5.53
N SER A 41 21.94 -1.72 4.78
CA SER A 41 21.02 -2.30 3.81
C SER A 41 21.73 -3.11 2.72
N LEU A 42 22.87 -2.63 2.21
CA LEU A 42 23.68 -3.35 1.23
C LEU A 42 24.46 -4.52 1.86
N LYS A 43 24.86 -4.42 3.13
CA LYS A 43 25.42 -5.56 3.87
C LYS A 43 24.42 -6.71 3.98
N VAL A 44 23.14 -6.40 4.21
CA VAL A 44 22.05 -7.41 4.23
C VAL A 44 21.89 -8.05 2.85
N LEU A 45 21.95 -7.28 1.76
CA LEU A 45 21.93 -7.84 0.39
C LEU A 45 23.16 -8.70 0.12
N LEU A 46 24.35 -8.30 0.54
CA LEU A 46 25.57 -9.08 0.34
C LEU A 46 25.49 -10.42 1.11
N GLU A 47 25.00 -10.42 2.36
CA GLU A 47 24.76 -11.67 3.10
C GLU A 47 23.78 -12.58 2.35
N ASN A 48 22.70 -12.02 1.83
CA ASN A 48 21.74 -12.78 1.04
C ASN A 48 22.38 -13.46 -0.16
N LEU A 49 23.21 -12.74 -0.92
CA LEU A 49 23.91 -13.32 -2.07
C LEU A 49 24.94 -14.38 -1.64
N LEU A 50 25.72 -14.17 -0.57
CA LEU A 50 26.64 -15.20 -0.03
C LEU A 50 25.92 -16.50 0.28
N ARG A 51 24.75 -16.40 0.86
CA ARG A 51 23.93 -17.54 1.28
C ARG A 51 23.29 -18.29 0.11
N TRP A 52 23.05 -17.60 -1.01
CA TRP A 52 22.39 -18.14 -2.19
C TRP A 52 23.33 -18.28 -3.41
N GLU A 53 24.63 -18.18 -3.21
CA GLU A 53 25.62 -18.38 -4.29
C GLU A 53 25.50 -19.81 -4.86
N ASP A 54 25.07 -19.92 -6.11
CA ASP A 54 24.89 -21.19 -6.84
C ASP A 54 25.70 -21.27 -8.13
N GLY A 55 26.35 -20.18 -8.53
CA GLY A 55 27.12 -20.05 -9.76
C GLY A 55 26.26 -19.82 -11.01
N GLU A 56 24.93 -19.86 -10.89
CA GLU A 56 23.98 -19.66 -11.99
C GLU A 56 23.17 -18.37 -11.79
N THR A 57 22.34 -18.32 -10.70
CA THR A 57 21.53 -17.14 -10.39
C THR A 57 22.30 -16.13 -9.54
N VAL A 58 23.20 -16.60 -8.70
CA VAL A 58 24.11 -15.77 -7.91
C VAL A 58 25.56 -16.26 -8.12
N SER A 59 26.39 -15.42 -8.67
CA SER A 59 27.80 -15.70 -8.98
C SER A 59 28.75 -14.91 -8.07
N SER A 60 30.03 -15.30 -8.08
CA SER A 60 31.08 -14.54 -7.38
C SER A 60 31.22 -13.09 -7.90
N ASP A 61 30.82 -12.83 -9.16
CA ASP A 61 30.87 -11.48 -9.73
C ASP A 61 29.78 -10.58 -9.12
N ASP A 62 28.63 -11.15 -8.72
CA ASP A 62 27.57 -10.41 -8.02
C ASP A 62 28.03 -10.00 -6.63
N LEU A 63 28.77 -10.89 -5.93
CA LEU A 63 29.38 -10.59 -4.63
C LEU A 63 30.39 -9.44 -4.75
N ARG A 64 31.24 -9.47 -5.77
CA ARG A 64 32.22 -8.41 -6.03
C ARG A 64 31.58 -7.09 -6.38
N ALA A 65 30.54 -7.11 -7.24
CA ALA A 65 29.84 -5.89 -7.64
C ALA A 65 29.24 -5.12 -6.46
N LEU A 66 28.75 -5.84 -5.42
CA LEU A 66 28.30 -5.21 -4.19
C LEU A 66 29.44 -4.58 -3.37
N ALA A 67 30.63 -5.19 -3.35
CA ALA A 67 31.79 -4.61 -2.68
C ALA A 67 32.34 -3.40 -3.48
N ASP A 68 32.42 -3.51 -4.79
CA ASP A 68 32.90 -2.45 -5.71
C ASP A 68 31.96 -1.24 -5.73
N TRP A 69 30.69 -1.40 -5.31
CA TRP A 69 29.75 -0.30 -5.11
C TRP A 69 30.33 0.84 -4.24
N LEU A 70 31.19 0.52 -3.29
CA LEU A 70 31.88 1.52 -2.45
C LEU A 70 32.74 2.53 -3.24
N GLN A 71 33.21 2.17 -4.44
CA GLN A 71 34.04 3.05 -5.28
C GLN A 71 33.15 4.12 -5.94
N ASP A 72 32.10 3.69 -6.65
CA ASP A 72 31.26 4.57 -7.45
C ASP A 72 29.95 4.99 -6.74
N ARG A 73 29.56 4.29 -5.66
CA ARG A 73 28.32 4.47 -4.88
C ARG A 73 27.05 4.30 -5.74
N ARG A 74 27.17 3.53 -6.82
CA ARG A 74 26.11 3.12 -7.74
C ARG A 74 26.56 1.87 -8.49
N SER A 75 25.62 1.15 -9.07
CA SER A 75 25.91 0.00 -9.90
C SER A 75 24.75 -0.26 -10.85
N ASP A 76 25.07 -0.67 -12.09
CA ASP A 76 24.09 -1.13 -13.08
C ASP A 76 24.00 -2.67 -13.09
N ARG A 77 24.62 -3.33 -12.10
CA ARG A 77 24.58 -4.79 -11.98
C ARG A 77 23.24 -5.25 -11.45
N GLU A 78 22.63 -6.18 -12.16
CA GLU A 78 21.46 -6.93 -11.71
C GLU A 78 21.87 -8.01 -10.72
N ILE A 79 21.14 -8.16 -9.62
CA ILE A 79 21.29 -9.20 -8.61
C ILE A 79 19.98 -9.93 -8.38
N GLN A 80 20.09 -11.16 -7.89
CA GLN A 80 18.96 -12.05 -7.63
C GLN A 80 18.76 -12.22 -6.11
N TYR A 81 17.86 -11.43 -5.53
CA TYR A 81 17.57 -11.40 -4.12
C TYR A 81 16.47 -12.41 -3.74
N ARG A 82 16.65 -13.15 -2.64
CA ARG A 82 15.65 -14.08 -2.12
C ARG A 82 15.23 -13.69 -0.71
N PRO A 83 14.01 -13.18 -0.50
CA PRO A 83 13.52 -12.83 0.84
C PRO A 83 13.41 -14.07 1.72
N ALA A 84 13.58 -13.89 3.04
CA ALA A 84 13.43 -14.96 4.01
C ALA A 84 11.97 -15.42 4.13
N ARG A 85 11.02 -14.51 3.90
CA ARG A 85 9.57 -14.75 4.00
C ARG A 85 8.77 -13.76 3.16
N VAL A 86 7.48 -14.05 2.99
CA VAL A 86 6.50 -13.20 2.29
C VAL A 86 5.38 -12.82 3.25
N LEU A 87 4.96 -11.55 3.22
CA LEU A 87 3.84 -11.04 4.00
C LEU A 87 2.71 -10.60 3.05
N MET A 88 1.49 -11.01 3.34
CA MET A 88 0.31 -10.64 2.54
C MET A 88 -0.77 -10.01 3.41
N GLN A 89 -1.52 -9.08 2.84
CA GLN A 89 -2.81 -8.65 3.35
C GLN A 89 -3.93 -9.30 2.50
N ASP A 90 -5.16 -9.38 3.01
CA ASP A 90 -6.20 -10.20 2.38
C ASP A 90 -6.71 -9.71 1.02
N PHE A 91 -6.72 -8.40 0.74
CA PHE A 91 -7.18 -7.89 -0.57
C PHE A 91 -6.24 -8.24 -1.73
N THR A 92 -4.97 -8.48 -1.47
CA THR A 92 -3.97 -8.93 -2.45
C THR A 92 -3.60 -10.40 -2.25
N GLY A 93 -3.75 -10.92 -1.03
CA GLY A 93 -3.50 -12.33 -0.73
C GLY A 93 -4.57 -13.27 -1.26
N VAL A 94 -5.85 -12.89 -1.22
CA VAL A 94 -6.91 -13.73 -1.80
C VAL A 94 -6.66 -14.02 -3.29
N PRO A 95 -6.43 -13.02 -4.17
CA PRO A 95 -6.10 -13.31 -5.56
C PRO A 95 -4.81 -14.11 -5.73
N ALA A 96 -3.80 -13.94 -4.86
CA ALA A 96 -2.60 -14.76 -4.90
C ALA A 96 -2.90 -16.23 -4.60
N VAL A 97 -3.70 -16.50 -3.59
CA VAL A 97 -4.14 -17.89 -3.27
C VAL A 97 -5.04 -18.45 -4.39
N VAL A 98 -5.85 -17.59 -5.05
CA VAL A 98 -6.64 -18.00 -6.24
C VAL A 98 -5.73 -18.44 -7.38
N ASP A 99 -4.64 -17.69 -7.64
CA ASP A 99 -3.68 -18.07 -8.67
C ASP A 99 -2.97 -19.39 -8.33
N LEU A 100 -2.52 -19.58 -7.07
CA LEU A 100 -1.95 -20.87 -6.65
C LEU A 100 -2.94 -22.03 -6.77
N ALA A 101 -4.22 -21.81 -6.43
CA ALA A 101 -5.26 -22.81 -6.61
C ALA A 101 -5.48 -23.13 -8.10
N ALA A 102 -5.48 -22.13 -8.96
CA ALA A 102 -5.58 -22.29 -10.41
C ALA A 102 -4.35 -23.00 -11.01
N MET A 103 -3.14 -22.68 -10.50
CA MET A 103 -1.91 -23.41 -10.87
C MET A 103 -1.98 -24.88 -10.48
N ARG A 104 -2.51 -25.21 -9.30
CA ARG A 104 -2.77 -26.62 -8.89
C ARG A 104 -3.74 -27.32 -9.83
N ALA A 105 -4.83 -26.66 -10.19
CA ALA A 105 -5.80 -27.19 -11.15
C ALA A 105 -5.16 -27.43 -12.53
N ALA A 106 -4.35 -26.47 -13.01
CA ALA A 106 -3.64 -26.57 -14.27
C ALA A 106 -2.56 -27.68 -14.24
N MET A 107 -1.81 -27.81 -13.13
CA MET A 107 -0.85 -28.91 -12.92
C MET A 107 -1.53 -30.27 -12.96
N ALA A 108 -2.65 -30.45 -12.25
CA ALA A 108 -3.44 -31.68 -12.29
C ALA A 108 -3.95 -32.01 -13.69
N LYS A 109 -4.45 -31.00 -14.43
CA LYS A 109 -4.91 -31.14 -15.83
C LYS A 109 -3.77 -31.54 -16.78
N ALA A 110 -2.55 -31.11 -16.49
CA ALA A 110 -1.34 -31.51 -17.22
C ALA A 110 -0.80 -32.89 -16.80
N GLY A 111 -1.42 -33.58 -15.83
CA GLY A 111 -1.01 -34.89 -15.32
C GLY A 111 0.09 -34.87 -14.26
N GLY A 112 0.45 -33.68 -13.75
CA GLY A 112 1.43 -33.50 -12.68
C GLY A 112 0.80 -33.57 -11.27
N ASP A 113 1.64 -33.58 -10.24
CA ASP A 113 1.21 -33.57 -8.85
C ASP A 113 0.90 -32.13 -8.39
N PRO A 114 -0.37 -31.79 -8.05
CA PRO A 114 -0.75 -30.46 -7.57
C PRO A 114 0.01 -30.01 -6.31
N GLN A 115 0.46 -30.92 -5.46
CA GLN A 115 1.19 -30.61 -4.23
C GLN A 115 2.58 -30.00 -4.49
N ARG A 116 3.10 -30.09 -5.71
CA ARG A 116 4.32 -29.38 -6.11
C ARG A 116 4.16 -27.84 -6.11
N ILE A 117 2.92 -27.38 -6.18
CA ILE A 117 2.58 -25.96 -6.04
C ILE A 117 2.39 -25.67 -4.55
N ASN A 118 3.46 -25.31 -3.88
CA ASN A 118 3.50 -24.96 -2.46
C ASN A 118 4.48 -23.80 -2.24
N PRO A 119 4.23 -22.91 -1.27
CA PRO A 119 5.23 -21.92 -0.86
C PRO A 119 6.53 -22.58 -0.37
N LEU A 120 7.64 -22.22 -1.02
CA LEU A 120 9.00 -22.63 -0.61
C LEU A 120 9.59 -21.71 0.46
N SER A 121 9.07 -20.49 0.56
CA SER A 121 9.35 -19.52 1.62
C SER A 121 8.14 -19.40 2.54
N PRO A 122 8.34 -19.17 3.85
CA PRO A 122 7.22 -18.93 4.76
C PRO A 122 6.35 -17.75 4.31
N VAL A 123 5.05 -17.94 4.35
CA VAL A 123 4.06 -16.91 3.99
C VAL A 123 3.11 -16.70 5.15
N ASP A 124 2.97 -15.44 5.56
CA ASP A 124 1.96 -15.02 6.52
C ASP A 124 0.96 -14.10 5.80
N LEU A 125 -0.33 -14.47 5.82
CA LEU A 125 -1.42 -13.64 5.32
C LEU A 125 -2.21 -13.11 6.50
N VAL A 126 -2.36 -11.79 6.58
CA VAL A 126 -3.15 -11.14 7.63
C VAL A 126 -4.46 -10.62 7.02
N ILE A 127 -5.59 -11.00 7.62
CA ILE A 127 -6.91 -10.49 7.23
C ILE A 127 -7.13 -9.17 7.98
N ASP A 128 -6.97 -8.06 7.27
CA ASP A 128 -6.95 -6.73 7.88
C ASP A 128 -7.62 -5.63 7.05
N HIS A 129 -8.08 -5.93 5.83
CA HIS A 129 -8.65 -4.96 4.90
C HIS A 129 -10.16 -5.15 4.66
N SER A 130 -10.81 -6.08 5.36
CA SER A 130 -12.21 -6.45 5.12
C SER A 130 -13.21 -5.72 6.01
N VAL A 131 -12.77 -5.21 7.16
CA VAL A 131 -13.64 -4.47 8.09
C VAL A 131 -14.02 -3.10 7.53
N MET A 132 -15.32 -2.76 7.61
CA MET A 132 -15.88 -1.47 7.21
C MET A 132 -16.51 -0.79 8.42
N VAL A 133 -16.43 0.54 8.48
CA VAL A 133 -17.01 1.33 9.58
C VAL A 133 -18.48 1.62 9.28
N ASP A 134 -19.32 0.57 9.32
CA ASP A 134 -20.77 0.69 9.15
C ASP A 134 -21.41 1.28 10.41
N ARG A 135 -20.92 0.89 11.59
CA ARG A 135 -21.36 1.34 12.91
C ARG A 135 -20.22 2.12 13.59
N TYR A 136 -20.57 3.20 14.27
CA TYR A 136 -19.59 4.08 14.93
C TYR A 136 -20.22 4.84 16.09
N ALA A 137 -19.38 5.43 16.94
CA ALA A 137 -19.74 6.28 18.06
C ALA A 137 -20.75 5.61 19.03
N THR A 138 -20.64 4.30 19.21
CA THR A 138 -21.40 3.51 20.17
C THR A 138 -20.54 2.36 20.70
N PRO A 139 -20.74 1.92 21.96
CA PRO A 139 -20.01 0.79 22.53
C PRO A 139 -20.23 -0.55 21.79
N GLN A 140 -21.31 -0.69 21.03
CA GLN A 140 -21.67 -1.89 20.26
C GLN A 140 -21.02 -1.91 18.87
N ALA A 141 -20.49 -0.79 18.41
CA ALA A 141 -20.01 -0.63 17.03
C ALA A 141 -19.00 -1.71 16.61
N PHE A 142 -18.07 -2.08 17.48
CA PHE A 142 -17.08 -3.12 17.19
C PHE A 142 -17.75 -4.48 16.92
N GLY A 143 -18.60 -4.95 17.81
CA GLY A 143 -19.29 -6.25 17.64
C GLY A 143 -20.16 -6.29 16.40
N GLU A 144 -20.96 -5.22 16.18
CA GLU A 144 -21.83 -5.12 14.99
C GLU A 144 -21.01 -5.09 13.68
N ASN A 145 -19.89 -4.38 13.63
CA ASN A 145 -19.02 -4.34 12.45
C ASN A 145 -18.36 -5.69 12.17
N VAL A 146 -17.93 -6.43 13.21
CA VAL A 146 -17.38 -7.79 13.07
C VAL A 146 -18.43 -8.75 12.51
N ASP A 147 -19.66 -8.72 13.02
CA ASP A 147 -20.74 -9.56 12.51
C ASP A 147 -21.03 -9.27 11.03
N ILE A 148 -21.09 -7.99 10.66
CA ILE A 148 -21.28 -7.55 9.27
C ILE A 148 -20.09 -8.00 8.40
N GLU A 149 -18.87 -7.87 8.89
CA GLU A 149 -17.65 -8.31 8.18
C GLU A 149 -17.69 -9.80 7.87
N MET A 150 -17.99 -10.63 8.88
CA MET A 150 -18.09 -12.08 8.75
C MET A 150 -19.19 -12.50 7.78
N GLN A 151 -20.36 -11.85 7.86
CA GLN A 151 -21.46 -12.10 6.93
C GLN A 151 -21.10 -11.77 5.48
N ARG A 152 -20.48 -10.61 5.25
CA ARG A 152 -20.11 -10.15 3.89
C ARG A 152 -18.96 -10.94 3.26
N ASN A 153 -18.05 -11.47 4.08
CA ASN A 153 -16.79 -12.06 3.59
C ASN A 153 -16.67 -13.56 3.87
N GLY A 154 -17.70 -14.22 4.35
CA GLY A 154 -17.67 -15.62 4.77
C GLY A 154 -17.13 -16.56 3.70
N GLU A 155 -17.49 -16.36 2.41
CA GLU A 155 -17.00 -17.16 1.28
C GLU A 155 -15.48 -16.97 1.08
N ARG A 156 -14.97 -15.72 1.17
CA ARG A 156 -13.53 -15.44 1.09
C ARG A 156 -12.76 -16.05 2.26
N TYR A 157 -13.35 -16.03 3.44
CA TYR A 157 -12.75 -16.58 4.65
C TYR A 157 -12.70 -18.09 4.60
N ALA A 158 -13.74 -18.74 4.10
CA ALA A 158 -13.72 -20.17 3.82
C ALA A 158 -12.62 -20.56 2.81
N PHE A 159 -12.45 -19.75 1.77
CA PHE A 159 -11.37 -19.96 0.80
C PHE A 159 -9.98 -19.82 1.43
N LEU A 160 -9.75 -18.80 2.26
CA LEU A 160 -8.46 -18.62 2.96
C LEU A 160 -8.21 -19.74 4.01
N ARG A 161 -9.25 -20.20 4.69
CA ARG A 161 -9.18 -21.37 5.58
C ARG A 161 -8.79 -22.64 4.82
N TRP A 162 -9.38 -22.85 3.62
CA TRP A 162 -8.96 -23.94 2.74
C TRP A 162 -7.47 -23.78 2.37
N GLY A 163 -7.04 -22.59 1.95
CA GLY A 163 -5.65 -22.32 1.60
C GLY A 163 -4.68 -22.63 2.74
N GLN A 164 -5.03 -22.26 3.98
CA GLN A 164 -4.24 -22.58 5.18
C GLN A 164 -4.10 -24.07 5.41
N SER A 165 -5.10 -24.88 5.06
CA SER A 165 -5.08 -26.34 5.20
C SER A 165 -4.42 -27.04 4.01
N ALA A 166 -4.47 -26.45 2.82
CA ALA A 166 -4.01 -27.03 1.58
C ALA A 166 -2.54 -26.77 1.25
N PHE A 167 -1.99 -25.63 1.70
CA PHE A 167 -0.62 -25.23 1.40
C PHE A 167 0.28 -25.35 2.64
N ASP A 168 1.44 -25.95 2.47
CA ASP A 168 2.52 -25.91 3.45
C ASP A 168 3.17 -24.52 3.48
N ASN A 169 3.77 -24.14 4.62
CA ASN A 169 4.40 -22.82 4.81
C ASN A 169 3.46 -21.62 4.61
N PHE A 170 2.16 -21.80 4.67
CA PHE A 170 1.15 -20.77 4.53
C PHE A 170 0.31 -20.66 5.79
N ARG A 171 0.34 -19.49 6.44
CA ARG A 171 -0.42 -19.24 7.67
C ARG A 171 -1.33 -18.03 7.46
N VAL A 172 -2.50 -18.08 8.08
CA VAL A 172 -3.46 -16.97 8.06
C VAL A 172 -3.63 -16.42 9.47
N VAL A 173 -3.41 -15.13 9.63
CA VAL A 173 -3.82 -14.37 10.81
C VAL A 173 -5.26 -13.93 10.60
N PRO A 174 -6.19 -14.39 11.45
CA PRO A 174 -7.64 -14.19 11.30
C PRO A 174 -8.06 -12.71 11.37
N PRO A 175 -9.29 -12.37 10.89
CA PRO A 175 -9.84 -11.03 11.01
C PRO A 175 -9.92 -10.57 12.46
N GLY A 176 -9.94 -9.27 12.68
CA GLY A 176 -10.03 -8.67 14.01
C GLY A 176 -8.76 -8.79 14.86
N THR A 177 -7.62 -9.22 14.30
CA THR A 177 -6.33 -9.29 15.01
C THR A 177 -5.57 -7.97 14.95
N GLY A 178 -5.46 -7.38 13.78
CA GLY A 178 -4.74 -6.12 13.57
C GLY A 178 -4.31 -5.95 12.11
N ILE A 179 -3.66 -4.82 11.83
CA ILE A 179 -3.14 -4.52 10.49
C ILE A 179 -1.82 -5.27 10.23
N CYS A 180 -1.63 -5.76 9.00
CA CYS A 180 -0.54 -6.68 8.66
C CYS A 180 0.86 -6.14 9.02
N HIS A 181 1.15 -4.87 8.74
CA HIS A 181 2.47 -4.30 9.02
C HIS A 181 2.72 -4.06 10.52
N GLN A 182 1.68 -3.79 11.35
CA GLN A 182 1.82 -3.67 12.80
C GLN A 182 1.94 -5.05 13.46
N VAL A 183 1.13 -6.03 13.06
CA VAL A 183 1.27 -7.42 13.50
C VAL A 183 2.67 -7.96 13.14
N ASN A 184 3.18 -7.59 11.96
CA ASN A 184 4.54 -7.92 11.55
C ASN A 184 5.59 -7.31 12.46
N LEU A 185 5.48 -6.02 12.77
CA LEU A 185 6.41 -5.31 13.66
C LEU A 185 6.37 -5.88 15.09
N GLU A 186 5.18 -6.09 15.63
CA GLU A 186 4.98 -6.49 17.02
C GLU A 186 5.22 -7.98 17.27
N TYR A 187 5.03 -8.84 16.25
CA TYR A 187 5.06 -10.29 16.44
C TYR A 187 5.83 -11.08 15.38
N LEU A 188 5.52 -10.94 14.07
CA LEU A 188 6.05 -11.82 13.03
C LEU A 188 7.53 -11.56 12.72
N GLY A 189 7.98 -10.30 12.78
CA GLY A 189 9.35 -9.90 12.50
C GLY A 189 10.33 -10.36 13.59
N ARG A 190 11.50 -10.86 13.19
CA ARG A 190 12.49 -11.47 14.11
C ARG A 190 13.83 -10.77 14.13
N THR A 191 14.09 -9.82 13.22
CA THR A 191 15.40 -9.17 12.97
C THR A 191 16.46 -10.13 12.48
N VAL A 192 16.62 -11.28 13.12
CA VAL A 192 17.44 -12.41 12.66
C VAL A 192 16.55 -13.63 12.53
N TRP A 193 16.50 -14.20 11.32
CA TRP A 193 15.76 -15.39 10.99
C TRP A 193 16.61 -16.62 11.21
N THR A 194 15.97 -17.76 11.51
CA THR A 194 16.63 -19.06 11.63
C THR A 194 15.95 -20.10 10.74
N ARG A 195 16.74 -21.00 10.16
CA ARG A 195 16.24 -22.10 9.33
C ARG A 195 17.06 -23.36 9.58
N GLU A 196 16.35 -24.45 9.79
CA GLU A 196 16.95 -25.78 9.81
C GLU A 196 17.18 -26.28 8.38
N ALA A 197 18.39 -26.71 8.08
CA ALA A 197 18.74 -27.35 6.82
C ALA A 197 19.98 -28.25 7.02
N ASP A 198 20.02 -29.40 6.40
CA ASP A 198 21.16 -30.34 6.41
C ASP A 198 21.64 -30.67 7.85
N GLY A 199 20.72 -30.75 8.82
CA GLY A 199 21.03 -31.01 10.22
C GLY A 199 21.73 -29.85 10.95
N ARG A 200 21.64 -28.64 10.43
CA ARG A 200 22.23 -27.40 10.98
C ARG A 200 21.19 -26.31 11.11
N THR A 201 21.31 -25.51 12.16
CA THR A 201 20.53 -24.27 12.31
C THR A 201 21.31 -23.12 11.70
N TYR A 202 20.79 -22.53 10.63
CA TYR A 202 21.35 -21.33 10.02
C TYR A 202 20.70 -20.07 10.58
N ALA A 203 21.49 -19.04 10.86
CA ALA A 203 21.04 -17.71 11.23
C ALA A 203 21.42 -16.71 10.13
N PHE A 204 20.48 -15.82 9.77
CA PHE A 204 20.65 -14.80 8.74
C PHE A 204 19.70 -13.64 8.98
N PRO A 205 19.90 -12.45 8.34
CA PRO A 205 19.00 -11.33 8.53
C PRO A 205 17.57 -11.70 8.14
N ASP A 206 16.59 -11.33 8.96
CA ASP A 206 15.19 -11.36 8.55
C ASP A 206 14.99 -10.37 7.41
N THR A 207 14.42 -10.84 6.34
CA THR A 207 14.14 -10.06 5.13
C THR A 207 12.80 -10.46 4.58
N LEU A 208 12.04 -9.50 4.05
CA LEU A 208 10.76 -9.83 3.46
C LEU A 208 10.39 -8.98 2.26
N VAL A 209 9.51 -9.51 1.44
CA VAL A 209 8.68 -8.76 0.51
C VAL A 209 7.22 -8.90 0.93
N GLY A 210 6.43 -7.87 0.72
CA GLY A 210 5.03 -7.90 1.11
C GLY A 210 4.11 -7.28 0.08
N THR A 211 2.87 -7.75 0.05
CA THR A 211 1.85 -7.19 -0.85
C THR A 211 1.19 -5.93 -0.29
N ASP A 212 1.51 -5.56 0.95
CA ASP A 212 1.19 -4.27 1.52
C ASP A 212 2.32 -3.26 1.25
N SER A 213 1.98 -2.07 0.77
CA SER A 213 2.96 -1.01 0.54
C SER A 213 3.70 -0.60 1.83
N HIS A 214 3.03 -0.71 2.98
CA HIS A 214 3.61 -0.37 4.29
C HIS A 214 4.38 -1.52 4.96
N THR A 215 4.68 -2.58 4.22
CA THR A 215 5.66 -3.61 4.61
C THR A 215 6.97 -2.97 5.09
N THR A 216 7.31 -1.80 4.56
CA THR A 216 8.48 -1.01 4.95
C THR A 216 8.51 -0.59 6.42
N MET A 217 7.40 -0.62 7.18
CA MET A 217 7.40 -0.36 8.62
C MET A 217 8.42 -1.22 9.37
N ILE A 218 8.64 -2.44 8.91
CA ILE A 218 9.56 -3.38 9.53
C ILE A 218 11.02 -2.94 9.47
N ASN A 219 11.35 -2.00 8.56
CA ASN A 219 12.71 -1.48 8.46
C ASN A 219 13.15 -0.74 9.72
N GLY A 220 12.20 -0.22 10.52
CA GLY A 220 12.46 0.34 11.84
C GLY A 220 13.08 -0.68 12.81
N LEU A 221 12.79 -1.98 12.62
CA LEU A 221 13.34 -3.09 13.40
C LEU A 221 14.71 -3.60 12.87
N GLY A 222 15.27 -2.96 11.84
CA GLY A 222 16.49 -3.42 11.19
C GLY A 222 16.28 -4.61 10.25
N VAL A 223 15.06 -4.84 9.81
CA VAL A 223 14.68 -5.86 8.83
C VAL A 223 14.57 -5.21 7.46
N LEU A 224 15.25 -5.74 6.46
CA LEU A 224 15.16 -5.26 5.10
C LEU A 224 13.87 -5.82 4.45
N GLY A 225 12.91 -4.93 4.19
CA GLY A 225 11.63 -5.33 3.62
C GLY A 225 10.97 -4.19 2.86
N TRP A 226 10.23 -4.53 1.80
CA TRP A 226 9.51 -3.56 0.98
C TRP A 226 8.27 -4.15 0.31
N GLY A 227 7.41 -3.26 -0.19
CA GLY A 227 6.22 -3.63 -0.94
C GLY A 227 6.54 -4.08 -2.36
N VAL A 228 5.89 -5.16 -2.79
CA VAL A 228 5.95 -5.70 -4.16
C VAL A 228 4.53 -5.91 -4.69
N GLY A 229 4.40 -6.21 -5.97
CA GLY A 229 3.14 -6.66 -6.55
C GLY A 229 2.74 -8.06 -6.09
N GLY A 230 1.43 -8.37 -6.11
CA GLY A 230 0.93 -9.71 -5.78
C GLY A 230 1.64 -10.79 -6.59
N ILE A 231 1.77 -10.59 -7.88
CA ILE A 231 2.41 -11.52 -8.83
C ILE A 231 3.89 -11.76 -8.48
N GLU A 232 4.61 -10.70 -8.09
CA GLU A 232 6.01 -10.82 -7.68
C GLU A 232 6.15 -11.52 -6.33
N ALA A 233 5.22 -11.27 -5.39
CA ALA A 233 5.15 -11.99 -4.12
C ALA A 233 4.85 -13.48 -4.33
N GLU A 234 3.91 -13.82 -5.23
CA GLU A 234 3.59 -15.19 -5.62
C GLU A 234 4.81 -15.92 -6.22
N ALA A 235 5.55 -15.26 -7.09
CA ALA A 235 6.78 -15.81 -7.65
C ALA A 235 7.85 -16.01 -6.56
N ALA A 236 8.02 -15.04 -5.66
CA ALA A 236 8.98 -15.14 -4.55
C ALA A 236 8.64 -16.29 -3.58
N MET A 237 7.35 -16.48 -3.26
CA MET A 237 6.96 -17.63 -2.41
C MET A 237 7.18 -18.98 -3.11
N LEU A 238 7.10 -19.04 -4.43
CA LEU A 238 7.42 -20.22 -5.24
C LEU A 238 8.92 -20.39 -5.52
N GLY A 239 9.78 -19.65 -4.81
CA GLY A 239 11.24 -19.79 -4.85
C GLY A 239 11.95 -18.99 -5.95
N GLN A 240 11.22 -18.22 -6.75
CA GLN A 240 11.87 -17.32 -7.70
C GLN A 240 12.57 -16.17 -6.97
N PRO A 241 13.76 -15.76 -7.40
CA PRO A 241 14.39 -14.58 -6.85
C PRO A 241 13.67 -13.31 -7.32
N VAL A 242 13.74 -12.27 -6.49
CA VAL A 242 13.40 -10.91 -6.88
C VAL A 242 14.61 -10.32 -7.60
N SER A 243 14.45 -10.07 -8.90
CA SER A 243 15.48 -9.46 -9.71
C SER A 243 15.50 -7.95 -9.49
N MET A 244 16.68 -7.39 -9.20
CA MET A 244 16.84 -5.95 -8.96
C MET A 244 18.25 -5.48 -9.31
N LEU A 245 18.37 -4.21 -9.73
CA LEU A 245 19.68 -3.57 -9.78
C LEU A 245 20.18 -3.31 -8.36
N ILE A 246 21.51 -3.40 -8.16
CA ILE A 246 22.10 -2.97 -6.88
C ILE A 246 21.71 -1.50 -6.65
N PRO A 247 20.94 -1.18 -5.56
CA PRO A 247 20.33 0.13 -5.43
C PRO A 247 21.34 1.23 -5.07
N GLU A 248 21.03 2.45 -5.51
CA GLU A 248 21.59 3.63 -4.87
C GLU A 248 21.04 3.74 -3.46
N VAL A 249 21.85 4.19 -2.51
CA VAL A 249 21.46 4.37 -1.11
C VAL A 249 21.62 5.85 -0.72
N ILE A 250 20.52 6.46 -0.30
CA ILE A 250 20.50 7.84 0.21
C ILE A 250 20.61 7.79 1.73
N GLY A 251 21.69 8.36 2.27
CA GLY A 251 21.84 8.52 3.72
C GLY A 251 21.03 9.69 4.24
N PHE A 252 20.20 9.45 5.27
CA PHE A 252 19.46 10.51 5.95
C PHE A 252 19.98 10.66 7.39
N LYS A 253 20.72 11.74 7.64
CA LYS A 253 21.34 12.01 8.95
C LYS A 253 20.33 12.70 9.87
N LEU A 254 20.04 12.07 11.02
CA LEU A 254 19.22 12.67 12.08
C LEU A 254 20.13 13.12 13.23
N THR A 255 19.93 14.36 13.68
CA THR A 255 20.63 14.97 14.81
C THR A 255 19.64 15.66 15.75
N GLY A 256 20.08 16.01 16.95
CA GLY A 256 19.23 16.71 17.93
C GLY A 256 18.10 15.83 18.47
N LYS A 257 17.07 16.46 19.03
CA LYS A 257 15.87 15.84 19.62
C LYS A 257 14.63 16.64 19.29
N LEU A 258 13.47 15.97 19.25
CA LEU A 258 12.17 16.65 19.10
C LEU A 258 11.92 17.60 20.29
N ARG A 259 11.37 18.77 19.96
CA ARG A 259 10.94 19.74 20.98
C ARG A 259 9.64 19.29 21.64
N GLU A 260 9.35 19.83 22.83
CA GLU A 260 8.07 19.62 23.50
C GLU A 260 6.91 20.05 22.62
N GLY A 261 5.85 19.26 22.61
CA GLY A 261 4.65 19.50 21.77
C GLY A 261 4.76 18.98 20.34
N ILE A 262 5.94 18.55 19.89
CA ILE A 262 6.14 17.96 18.56
C ILE A 262 6.06 16.44 18.65
N THR A 263 5.40 15.84 17.69
CA THR A 263 5.13 14.41 17.65
C THR A 263 5.98 13.67 16.60
N ALA A 264 6.05 12.34 16.72
CA ALA A 264 6.65 11.48 15.69
C ALA A 264 6.01 11.71 14.30
N THR A 265 4.71 12.01 14.26
CA THR A 265 4.00 12.31 13.00
C THR A 265 4.57 13.57 12.33
N ASP A 266 4.85 14.61 13.08
CA ASP A 266 5.45 15.85 12.55
C ASP A 266 6.83 15.59 11.95
N LEU A 267 7.63 14.76 12.63
CA LEU A 267 8.95 14.31 12.15
C LEU A 267 8.81 13.54 10.83
N VAL A 268 7.93 12.56 10.77
CA VAL A 268 7.77 11.73 9.56
C VAL A 268 7.25 12.54 8.37
N LEU A 269 6.35 13.51 8.59
CA LEU A 269 5.88 14.38 7.52
C LEU A 269 7.01 15.29 6.99
N THR A 270 7.87 15.78 7.87
CA THR A 270 9.05 16.59 7.50
C THR A 270 10.03 15.75 6.68
N VAL A 271 10.38 14.55 7.15
CA VAL A 271 11.25 13.58 6.44
C VAL A 271 10.67 13.24 5.07
N THR A 272 9.37 12.98 5.00
CA THR A 272 8.65 12.63 3.75
C THR A 272 8.76 13.77 2.73
N GLN A 273 8.53 15.00 3.14
CA GLN A 273 8.64 16.16 2.26
C GLN A 273 10.08 16.33 1.74
N MET A 274 11.08 16.22 2.62
CA MET A 274 12.50 16.36 2.25
C MET A 274 12.95 15.29 1.25
N LEU A 275 12.61 14.03 1.50
CA LEU A 275 12.96 12.91 0.64
C LEU A 275 12.22 12.97 -0.71
N ARG A 276 10.94 13.34 -0.70
CA ARG A 276 10.18 13.53 -1.94
C ARG A 276 10.78 14.62 -2.81
N LYS A 277 11.19 15.74 -2.20
CA LYS A 277 11.89 16.84 -2.88
C LYS A 277 13.27 16.41 -3.41
N LYS A 278 13.97 15.53 -2.69
CA LYS A 278 15.28 14.97 -3.10
C LYS A 278 15.16 14.08 -4.32
N GLY A 279 14.03 13.38 -4.49
CA GLY A 279 13.84 12.44 -5.60
C GLY A 279 14.51 11.08 -5.34
N VAL A 280 13.93 10.30 -4.43
CA VAL A 280 14.47 9.00 -4.00
C VAL A 280 13.74 7.80 -4.61
N VAL A 281 12.98 8.01 -5.67
CA VAL A 281 12.21 6.94 -6.34
C VAL A 281 13.14 5.82 -6.81
N GLY A 282 12.81 4.58 -6.39
CA GLY A 282 13.59 3.40 -6.72
C GLY A 282 14.90 3.23 -5.95
N LYS A 283 15.23 4.15 -5.03
CA LYS A 283 16.44 4.10 -4.20
C LYS A 283 16.11 3.53 -2.83
N PHE A 284 17.15 3.11 -2.10
CA PHE A 284 17.07 2.85 -0.67
C PHE A 284 17.35 4.14 0.09
N VAL A 285 16.67 4.32 1.21
CA VAL A 285 17.01 5.34 2.20
C VAL A 285 17.49 4.64 3.46
N GLU A 286 18.62 5.07 4.01
CA GLU A 286 19.17 4.56 5.25
C GLU A 286 19.38 5.69 6.25
N PHE A 287 18.78 5.54 7.42
CA PHE A 287 18.85 6.54 8.48
C PHE A 287 20.08 6.32 9.36
N TYR A 288 20.79 7.39 9.67
CA TYR A 288 21.99 7.35 10.51
C TYR A 288 22.16 8.64 11.33
N GLY A 289 23.20 8.72 12.13
CA GLY A 289 23.50 9.87 12.96
C GLY A 289 23.19 9.63 14.45
N ASP A 290 23.65 10.56 15.29
CA ASP A 290 23.55 10.41 16.73
C ASP A 290 22.13 10.59 17.27
N GLY A 291 21.28 11.31 16.54
CA GLY A 291 19.85 11.46 16.89
C GLY A 291 19.08 10.14 16.98
N LEU A 292 19.59 9.07 16.34
CA LEU A 292 18.96 7.75 16.44
C LEU A 292 19.01 7.15 17.87
N ALA A 293 19.97 7.53 18.68
CA ALA A 293 20.11 6.99 20.04
C ALA A 293 18.92 7.33 20.95
N ASP A 294 18.31 8.49 20.69
CA ASP A 294 17.18 9.01 21.47
C ASP A 294 15.82 8.83 20.74
N LEU A 295 15.83 8.22 19.55
CA LEU A 295 14.63 8.01 18.75
C LEU A 295 14.04 6.61 19.06
N PRO A 296 12.87 6.52 19.73
CA PRO A 296 12.21 5.25 20.02
C PRO A 296 11.98 4.42 18.78
N LEU A 297 11.95 3.09 18.91
CA LEU A 297 11.72 2.22 17.76
C LEU A 297 10.38 2.49 17.08
N ALA A 298 9.35 2.80 17.82
CA ALA A 298 8.04 3.15 17.26
C ALA A 298 8.12 4.38 16.32
N ASP A 299 8.95 5.37 16.63
CA ASP A 299 9.17 6.54 15.76
C ASP A 299 9.93 6.13 14.49
N ARG A 300 10.97 5.27 14.62
CA ARG A 300 11.69 4.69 13.46
C ARG A 300 10.74 3.93 12.55
N ALA A 301 9.87 3.11 13.12
CA ALA A 301 8.87 2.34 12.39
C ALA A 301 7.87 3.25 11.67
N THR A 302 7.45 4.36 12.31
CA THR A 302 6.57 5.37 11.71
C THR A 302 7.22 6.04 10.49
N ILE A 303 8.51 6.39 10.57
CA ILE A 303 9.29 6.95 9.46
C ILE A 303 9.44 5.92 8.33
N ALA A 304 9.80 4.70 8.66
CA ALA A 304 9.98 3.61 7.71
C ALA A 304 8.66 3.25 7.00
N ASN A 305 7.53 3.32 7.71
CA ASN A 305 6.19 3.06 7.17
C ASN A 305 5.88 3.95 5.96
N MET A 306 6.28 5.21 5.98
CA MET A 306 6.01 6.16 4.91
C MET A 306 7.03 6.13 3.76
N ALA A 307 7.84 5.08 3.63
CA ALA A 307 8.74 4.92 2.48
C ALA A 307 8.03 5.01 1.12
N PRO A 308 6.85 4.41 0.92
CA PRO A 308 6.09 4.57 -0.33
C PRO A 308 5.69 6.03 -0.61
N GLU A 309 5.33 6.80 0.42
CA GLU A 309 4.91 8.19 0.29
C GLU A 309 6.06 9.11 -0.09
N TYR A 310 7.28 8.90 0.45
CA TYR A 310 8.43 9.66 -0.02
C TYR A 310 9.08 9.06 -1.27
N GLY A 311 8.61 7.88 -1.74
CA GLY A 311 8.98 7.28 -3.03
C GLY A 311 10.17 6.33 -2.99
N ALA A 312 10.74 6.03 -1.82
CA ALA A 312 11.83 5.08 -1.69
C ALA A 312 11.34 3.62 -1.69
N THR A 313 12.23 2.70 -2.05
CA THR A 313 11.96 1.26 -1.93
C THR A 313 11.87 0.84 -0.47
N CYS A 314 12.72 1.38 0.40
CA CYS A 314 12.72 1.15 1.85
C CYS A 314 13.29 2.36 2.60
N GLY A 315 13.02 2.42 3.92
CA GLY A 315 13.59 3.40 4.85
C GLY A 315 14.23 2.68 6.03
N PHE A 316 15.47 2.25 5.86
CA PHE A 316 16.17 1.29 6.72
C PHE A 316 16.81 1.95 7.94
N PHE A 317 16.64 1.34 9.11
CA PHE A 317 17.30 1.72 10.35
C PHE A 317 18.25 0.61 10.81
N PRO A 318 19.47 0.92 11.28
CA PRO A 318 20.39 -0.06 11.79
C PRO A 318 19.92 -0.61 13.15
N VAL A 319 20.33 -1.85 13.45
CA VAL A 319 20.05 -2.51 14.73
C VAL A 319 20.93 -1.92 15.83
N ASP A 320 20.33 -1.60 16.98
CA ASP A 320 21.02 -1.14 18.19
C ASP A 320 20.27 -1.55 19.47
N GLU A 321 20.64 -0.98 20.63
CA GLU A 321 19.99 -1.32 21.90
C GLU A 321 18.49 -0.97 21.91
N VAL A 322 18.09 0.12 21.25
CA VAL A 322 16.66 0.49 21.12
C VAL A 322 15.86 -0.62 20.41
N THR A 323 16.48 -1.29 19.44
CA THR A 323 15.89 -2.46 18.79
C THR A 323 15.71 -3.62 19.77
N LEU A 324 16.73 -3.92 20.58
CA LEU A 324 16.66 -5.00 21.58
C LEU A 324 15.60 -4.72 22.66
N ASP A 325 15.50 -3.47 23.12
CA ASP A 325 14.49 -3.05 24.10
C ASP A 325 13.06 -3.25 23.56
N TYR A 326 12.84 -2.93 22.30
CA TYR A 326 11.55 -3.18 21.66
C TYR A 326 11.25 -4.67 21.51
N LEU A 327 12.24 -5.49 21.14
CA LEU A 327 12.07 -6.94 21.07
C LEU A 327 11.72 -7.54 22.43
N ARG A 328 12.32 -7.04 23.53
CA ARG A 328 11.98 -7.43 24.90
C ARG A 328 10.55 -7.00 25.26
N LEU A 329 10.21 -5.73 25.00
CA LEU A 329 8.88 -5.19 25.27
C LEU A 329 7.79 -5.95 24.53
N SER A 330 7.99 -6.24 23.25
CA SER A 330 7.03 -6.96 22.40
C SER A 330 7.07 -8.49 22.60
N GLY A 331 7.71 -8.98 23.67
CA GLY A 331 7.62 -10.36 24.14
C GLY A 331 8.43 -11.38 23.34
N ARG A 332 9.45 -10.96 22.56
CA ARG A 332 10.32 -11.92 21.89
C ARG A 332 11.12 -12.73 22.93
N PRO A 333 11.30 -14.05 22.69
CA PRO A 333 12.09 -14.89 23.61
C PRO A 333 13.48 -14.33 23.84
N GLN A 334 14.00 -14.43 25.08
CA GLN A 334 15.33 -13.92 25.45
C GLN A 334 16.43 -14.48 24.55
N GLN A 335 16.31 -15.75 24.14
CA GLN A 335 17.25 -16.38 23.20
C GLN A 335 17.27 -15.66 21.84
N THR A 336 16.11 -15.23 21.32
CA THR A 336 16.01 -14.46 20.08
C THR A 336 16.70 -13.10 20.24
N VAL A 337 16.46 -12.40 21.35
CA VAL A 337 17.09 -11.10 21.63
C VAL A 337 18.62 -11.23 21.69
N GLN A 338 19.14 -12.27 22.37
CA GLN A 338 20.56 -12.57 22.43
C GLN A 338 21.15 -12.93 21.06
N LEU A 339 20.42 -13.69 20.26
CA LEU A 339 20.82 -14.02 18.89
C LEU A 339 20.95 -12.76 18.03
N VAL A 340 19.96 -11.88 18.09
CA VAL A 340 19.97 -10.61 17.35
C VAL A 340 21.18 -9.77 17.72
N GLU A 341 21.46 -9.60 19.02
CA GLU A 341 22.60 -8.83 19.48
C GLU A 341 23.92 -9.41 18.98
N GLN A 342 24.14 -10.70 19.23
CA GLN A 342 25.44 -11.33 18.92
C GLN A 342 25.64 -11.47 17.40
N TYR A 343 24.60 -11.80 16.67
CA TYR A 343 24.66 -11.93 15.21
C TYR A 343 24.95 -10.56 14.55
N CYS A 344 24.20 -9.52 14.91
CA CYS A 344 24.39 -8.20 14.32
C CYS A 344 25.78 -7.62 14.64
N LYS A 345 26.33 -7.88 15.84
CA LYS A 345 27.69 -7.50 16.20
C LYS A 345 28.73 -8.30 15.40
N ALA A 346 28.57 -9.60 15.23
CA ALA A 346 29.46 -10.46 14.45
C ALA A 346 29.49 -10.11 12.96
N GLN A 347 28.35 -9.66 12.41
CA GLN A 347 28.18 -9.30 11.00
C GLN A 347 28.52 -7.83 10.69
N GLY A 348 28.80 -7.00 11.69
CA GLY A 348 28.97 -5.57 11.49
C GLY A 348 27.69 -4.86 11.04
N LEU A 349 26.53 -5.37 11.48
CA LEU A 349 25.18 -4.78 11.29
C LEU A 349 24.71 -4.00 12.51
N TRP A 350 25.51 -3.97 13.57
CA TRP A 350 25.23 -3.23 14.80
C TRP A 350 25.64 -1.77 14.64
N ARG A 351 24.74 -0.82 14.98
CA ARG A 351 25.04 0.62 14.96
C ARG A 351 26.09 0.97 16.03
N LEU A 352 27.14 1.61 15.58
CA LEU A 352 28.17 2.17 16.45
C LEU A 352 28.08 3.70 16.47
N PRO A 353 28.20 4.36 17.63
CA PRO A 353 28.26 5.83 17.71
C PRO A 353 29.33 6.41 16.78
N GLY A 354 29.00 7.48 16.07
CA GLY A 354 29.93 8.15 15.15
C GLY A 354 30.26 7.38 13.87
N GLN A 355 29.67 6.20 13.64
CA GLN A 355 29.85 5.47 12.38
C GLN A 355 29.06 6.12 11.26
N GLU A 356 29.73 6.46 10.16
CA GLU A 356 29.13 7.01 8.95
C GLU A 356 29.42 6.11 7.76
N PRO A 357 28.43 5.33 7.27
CA PRO A 357 28.54 4.63 6.01
C PRO A 357 28.78 5.58 4.83
N LEU A 358 29.23 5.06 3.71
CA LEU A 358 29.26 5.80 2.45
C LEU A 358 27.92 5.64 1.74
N PHE A 359 27.37 6.74 1.24
CA PHE A 359 26.08 6.76 0.55
C PHE A 359 26.25 7.33 -0.86
N SER A 360 25.29 7.05 -1.74
CA SER A 360 25.24 7.65 -3.08
C SER A 360 25.04 9.16 -2.98
N ASP A 361 24.21 9.60 -2.06
CA ASP A 361 23.98 11.01 -1.71
C ASP A 361 23.44 11.10 -0.26
N THR A 362 23.36 12.29 0.32
CA THR A 362 22.96 12.48 1.71
C THR A 362 22.01 13.65 1.91
N LEU A 363 21.20 13.54 2.96
CA LEU A 363 20.40 14.60 3.57
C LEU A 363 20.66 14.65 5.07
N ALA A 364 20.37 15.78 5.70
CA ALA A 364 20.45 15.92 7.15
C ALA A 364 19.26 16.74 7.68
N LEU A 365 18.83 16.39 8.89
CA LEU A 365 17.79 17.10 9.63
C LEU A 365 18.17 17.17 11.11
N ASP A 366 18.15 18.37 11.68
CA ASP A 366 18.09 18.55 13.12
C ASP A 366 16.63 18.42 13.56
N MET A 367 16.33 17.40 14.38
CA MET A 367 14.98 17.16 14.86
C MET A 367 14.41 18.32 15.69
N GLY A 368 15.27 19.18 16.21
CA GLY A 368 14.87 20.43 16.89
C GLY A 368 14.21 21.46 15.96
N GLU A 369 14.36 21.35 14.64
CA GLU A 369 13.75 22.24 13.65
C GLU A 369 12.35 21.80 13.18
N VAL A 370 11.90 20.61 13.59
CA VAL A 370 10.59 20.08 13.20
C VAL A 370 9.47 20.91 13.79
N GLU A 371 8.43 21.18 12.98
CA GLU A 371 7.24 21.95 13.34
C GLU A 371 5.99 21.09 13.30
N ALA A 372 4.99 21.41 14.14
CA ALA A 372 3.67 20.80 14.12
C ALA A 372 3.02 20.96 12.75
N SER A 373 2.57 19.85 12.17
CA SER A 373 2.20 19.80 10.76
C SER A 373 1.07 18.81 10.50
N LEU A 374 0.35 19.03 9.40
CA LEU A 374 -0.50 18.04 8.74
C LEU A 374 0.03 17.82 7.32
N ALA A 375 -0.52 16.80 6.63
CA ALA A 375 -0.33 16.69 5.19
C ALA A 375 -1.68 16.64 4.46
N GLY A 376 -1.80 17.36 3.37
CA GLY A 376 -3.03 17.51 2.59
C GLY A 376 -3.04 18.79 1.77
N PRO A 377 -4.18 19.11 1.11
CA PRO A 377 -5.47 18.39 1.14
C PRO A 377 -5.57 17.17 0.22
N LYS A 378 -4.56 16.91 -0.64
CA LYS A 378 -4.64 15.86 -1.67
C LYS A 378 -3.67 14.70 -1.46
N ARG A 379 -2.44 14.96 -0.98
CA ARG A 379 -1.39 13.93 -0.96
C ARG A 379 -0.66 13.90 0.38
N PRO A 380 -0.20 12.72 0.84
CA PRO A 380 0.48 12.58 2.14
C PRO A 380 1.86 13.24 2.21
N GLN A 381 2.46 13.58 1.08
CA GLN A 381 3.74 14.31 1.02
C GLN A 381 3.57 15.85 0.99
N ASP A 382 2.35 16.36 0.83
CA ASP A 382 2.07 17.79 0.82
C ASP A 382 1.95 18.30 2.27
N ARG A 383 3.11 18.43 2.96
CA ARG A 383 3.17 18.90 4.34
C ARG A 383 2.77 20.36 4.46
N VAL A 384 1.91 20.66 5.41
CA VAL A 384 1.43 22.00 5.74
C VAL A 384 1.63 22.24 7.23
N ALA A 385 2.25 23.35 7.63
CA ALA A 385 2.38 23.71 9.04
C ALA A 385 0.99 23.94 9.66
N LEU A 386 0.81 23.55 10.92
CA LEU A 386 -0.50 23.58 11.61
C LEU A 386 -1.20 24.94 11.49
N GLY A 387 -0.49 26.06 11.64
CA GLY A 387 -1.03 27.41 11.50
C GLY A 387 -1.35 27.85 10.07
N GLN A 388 -1.07 27.01 9.06
CA GLN A 388 -1.31 27.31 7.64
C GLN A 388 -2.41 26.42 7.02
N VAL A 389 -3.02 25.52 7.77
CA VAL A 389 -4.01 24.56 7.27
C VAL A 389 -5.23 25.28 6.68
N SER A 390 -5.75 26.29 7.37
CA SER A 390 -6.88 27.08 6.89
C SER A 390 -6.57 27.77 5.54
N GLN A 391 -5.40 28.36 5.41
CA GLN A 391 -4.96 29.02 4.15
C GLN A 391 -4.79 28.00 3.02
N ALA A 392 -4.23 26.82 3.32
CA ALA A 392 -4.07 25.76 2.32
C ALA A 392 -5.42 25.22 1.83
N PHE A 393 -6.42 25.15 2.71
CA PHE A 393 -7.79 24.79 2.35
C PHE A 393 -8.45 25.87 1.48
N ASP A 394 -8.34 27.15 1.85
CA ASP A 394 -8.91 28.25 1.07
C ASP A 394 -8.29 28.33 -0.34
N HIS A 395 -6.97 28.16 -0.43
CA HIS A 395 -6.29 28.06 -1.72
C HIS A 395 -6.77 26.86 -2.57
N PHE A 396 -7.04 25.72 -1.93
CA PHE A 396 -7.62 24.56 -2.62
C PHE A 396 -8.99 24.89 -3.23
N ILE A 397 -9.88 25.58 -2.50
CA ILE A 397 -11.20 26.01 -3.00
C ILE A 397 -11.08 26.98 -4.17
N GLU A 398 -10.16 27.95 -4.09
CA GLU A 398 -9.93 28.93 -5.15
C GLU A 398 -9.53 28.29 -6.48
N LEU A 399 -8.79 27.19 -6.43
CA LEU A 399 -8.35 26.44 -7.61
C LEU A 399 -9.44 25.52 -8.19
N GLN A 400 -10.58 25.30 -7.50
CA GLN A 400 -11.66 24.51 -8.07
C GLN A 400 -12.37 25.31 -9.18
N PRO A 401 -12.72 24.68 -10.30
CA PRO A 401 -13.52 25.33 -11.33
C PRO A 401 -14.88 25.74 -10.72
N LYS A 402 -15.15 27.02 -10.65
CA LYS A 402 -16.47 27.52 -10.26
C LYS A 402 -17.50 27.02 -11.29
N PRO A 403 -18.62 26.42 -10.86
CA PRO A 403 -19.69 26.09 -11.79
C PRO A 403 -20.08 27.36 -12.57
N LEU A 404 -20.04 27.28 -13.88
CA LEU A 404 -20.46 28.39 -14.72
C LEU A 404 -21.95 28.67 -14.43
N ALA A 405 -22.26 29.85 -13.90
CA ALA A 405 -23.60 30.33 -13.58
C ALA A 405 -24.54 30.48 -14.82
N LYS A 406 -24.29 29.72 -15.89
CA LYS A 406 -24.99 29.82 -17.19
C LYS A 406 -26.12 28.81 -17.45
N GLU A 407 -26.27 27.79 -16.59
CA GLU A 407 -27.35 26.81 -16.87
C GLU A 407 -28.64 27.03 -16.07
N VAL A 408 -28.59 27.78 -14.95
CA VAL A 408 -29.79 28.04 -14.14
C VAL A 408 -30.78 28.95 -14.91
N GLY A 409 -30.30 29.91 -15.65
CA GLY A 409 -31.14 30.81 -16.44
C GLY A 409 -31.83 30.16 -17.67
N ARG A 410 -31.41 28.97 -18.11
CA ARG A 410 -31.99 28.29 -19.27
C ARG A 410 -33.10 27.32 -18.87
N LEU A 411 -33.06 26.76 -17.67
CA LEU A 411 -34.12 25.90 -17.13
C LEU A 411 -35.38 26.66 -16.71
N GLU A 412 -35.24 27.94 -16.26
CA GLU A 412 -36.39 28.79 -15.93
C GLU A 412 -37.17 29.25 -17.15
N SER A 413 -36.55 29.31 -18.33
CA SER A 413 -37.19 29.70 -19.57
C SER A 413 -37.99 28.58 -20.26
N GLU A 414 -37.82 27.33 -19.82
CA GLU A 414 -38.47 26.15 -20.43
C GLU A 414 -39.61 25.50 -19.59
N GLY A 415 -40.10 26.19 -18.54
CA GLY A 415 -41.37 25.83 -17.89
C GLY A 415 -41.35 24.62 -16.97
N GLY A 416 -40.21 24.22 -16.42
CA GLY A 416 -40.09 23.15 -15.42
C GLY A 416 -40.50 23.68 -14.03
N GLY A 417 -41.47 23.04 -13.40
CA GLY A 417 -42.05 23.42 -12.10
C GLY A 417 -41.01 23.46 -10.97
N GLY A 418 -41.11 24.48 -10.14
CA GLY A 418 -40.16 24.88 -9.14
C GLY A 418 -39.79 23.81 -8.11
N VAL A 419 -38.53 23.42 -8.13
CA VAL A 419 -37.82 22.95 -6.95
C VAL A 419 -37.27 24.21 -6.25
N ALA A 420 -37.55 24.38 -4.97
CA ALA A 420 -37.08 25.52 -4.18
C ALA A 420 -35.57 25.62 -4.27
N VAL A 421 -35.07 26.58 -5.05
CA VAL A 421 -33.67 26.94 -5.14
C VAL A 421 -33.36 27.76 -3.91
N GLY A 422 -32.57 27.24 -2.99
CA GLY A 422 -32.01 28.02 -1.89
C GLY A 422 -31.24 29.24 -2.43
N ASN A 423 -31.39 30.35 -1.75
CA ASN A 423 -30.84 31.65 -2.12
C ASN A 423 -29.37 31.56 -2.55
N ALA A 424 -29.05 32.03 -3.75
CA ALA A 424 -27.73 32.06 -4.38
C ALA A 424 -26.69 32.97 -3.66
N ASP A 425 -27.06 33.59 -2.53
CA ASP A 425 -26.19 34.49 -1.75
C ASP A 425 -25.41 33.77 -0.62
N GLN A 426 -25.59 32.43 -0.41
CA GLN A 426 -24.88 31.63 0.60
C GLN A 426 -24.15 30.45 -0.03
N ALA A 427 -23.31 30.69 -1.03
CA ALA A 427 -22.42 29.65 -1.55
C ALA A 427 -21.45 29.18 -0.44
N GLY A 428 -21.45 27.88 -0.15
CA GLY A 428 -20.53 27.23 0.78
C GLY A 428 -21.08 26.99 2.20
N GLU A 429 -22.39 27.13 2.44
CA GLU A 429 -23.03 26.72 3.72
C GLU A 429 -24.48 26.26 3.50
N ILE A 430 -24.97 25.39 4.38
CA ILE A 430 -26.34 24.91 4.39
C ILE A 430 -26.77 24.54 5.81
N ASP A 431 -28.01 24.91 6.16
CA ASP A 431 -28.64 24.44 7.39
C ASP A 431 -29.27 23.06 7.20
N TYR A 432 -29.03 22.15 8.13
CA TYR A 432 -29.61 20.82 8.11
C TYR A 432 -30.07 20.41 9.52
N SER A 433 -31.04 19.52 9.59
CA SER A 433 -31.56 19.01 10.84
C SER A 433 -31.04 17.62 11.15
N HIS A 434 -30.48 17.45 12.32
CA HIS A 434 -30.00 16.16 12.82
C HIS A 434 -30.45 15.97 14.28
N GLN A 435 -31.09 14.85 14.59
CA GLN A 435 -31.60 14.51 15.92
C GLN A 435 -32.47 15.62 16.55
N GLY A 436 -33.27 16.32 15.74
CA GLY A 436 -34.19 17.37 16.18
C GLY A 436 -33.56 18.73 16.47
N GLN A 437 -32.28 18.89 16.17
CA GLN A 437 -31.56 20.16 16.23
C GLN A 437 -31.11 20.61 14.84
N THR A 438 -31.08 21.92 14.62
CA THR A 438 -30.61 22.52 13.38
C THR A 438 -29.15 22.94 13.52
N TYR A 439 -28.33 22.56 12.54
CA TYR A 439 -26.93 22.89 12.46
C TYR A 439 -26.61 23.47 11.09
N THR A 440 -25.61 24.34 11.00
CA THR A 440 -25.10 24.87 9.76
C THR A 440 -23.82 24.14 9.37
N LEU A 441 -23.85 23.42 8.23
CA LEU A 441 -22.67 22.80 7.63
C LEU A 441 -22.04 23.76 6.61
N ARG A 442 -20.71 23.85 6.61
CA ARG A 442 -19.95 24.81 5.78
C ARG A 442 -18.80 24.15 5.07
N ASP A 443 -18.31 24.80 4.00
CA ASP A 443 -17.03 24.45 3.40
C ASP A 443 -15.93 24.36 4.44
N GLY A 444 -15.14 23.31 4.41
CA GLY A 444 -14.09 23.01 5.39
C GLY A 444 -14.60 22.29 6.64
N ALA A 445 -15.89 21.95 6.73
CA ALA A 445 -16.38 21.13 7.83
C ALA A 445 -15.68 19.77 7.84
N VAL A 446 -15.18 19.37 8.99
CA VAL A 446 -14.64 18.03 9.23
C VAL A 446 -15.81 17.09 9.45
N VAL A 447 -16.09 16.22 8.48
CA VAL A 447 -17.18 15.24 8.57
C VAL A 447 -16.71 13.84 8.95
N ILE A 448 -15.40 13.58 8.82
CA ILE A 448 -14.77 12.33 9.29
C ILE A 448 -13.52 12.70 10.10
N ALA A 449 -13.43 12.18 11.33
CA ALA A 449 -12.25 12.22 12.18
C ALA A 449 -11.90 10.80 12.63
N ALA A 450 -10.85 10.21 12.04
CA ALA A 450 -10.54 8.81 12.25
C ALA A 450 -9.13 8.59 12.80
N ILE A 451 -9.02 7.97 13.97
CA ILE A 451 -7.78 7.37 14.43
C ILE A 451 -7.72 5.99 13.80
N THR A 452 -6.98 5.89 12.69
CA THR A 452 -6.93 4.69 11.84
C THR A 452 -5.54 4.06 11.83
N SER A 453 -5.48 2.77 11.58
CA SER A 453 -4.37 1.87 11.89
C SER A 453 -3.09 2.05 11.08
N CYS A 454 -3.03 2.91 10.06
CA CYS A 454 -1.92 2.87 9.10
C CYS A 454 -0.56 3.29 9.69
N THR A 455 -0.33 4.60 9.94
CA THR A 455 1.02 5.12 10.24
C THR A 455 1.31 5.19 11.74
N ASN A 456 0.34 5.62 12.52
CA ASN A 456 0.59 6.15 13.87
C ASN A 456 0.22 5.18 15.00
N THR A 457 -0.64 4.18 14.76
CA THR A 457 -1.19 3.36 15.85
C THR A 457 -0.20 2.36 16.44
N SER A 458 0.91 2.07 15.76
CA SER A 458 2.04 1.33 16.32
C SER A 458 2.88 2.13 17.33
N ASN A 459 2.58 3.43 17.48
CA ASN A 459 3.35 4.34 18.34
C ASN A 459 2.55 4.72 19.60
N PRO A 460 2.87 4.12 20.75
CA PRO A 460 2.14 4.39 22.00
C PRO A 460 2.18 5.86 22.41
N SER A 461 3.24 6.61 22.10
CA SER A 461 3.36 8.01 22.50
C SER A 461 2.27 8.88 21.89
N VAL A 462 2.05 8.80 20.58
CA VAL A 462 1.02 9.59 19.89
C VAL A 462 -0.40 9.08 20.21
N MET A 463 -0.55 7.78 20.45
CA MET A 463 -1.82 7.21 20.85
C MET A 463 -2.20 7.66 22.27
N MET A 464 -1.31 7.54 23.25
CA MET A 464 -1.54 8.04 24.61
C MET A 464 -1.80 9.54 24.61
N ALA A 465 -1.10 10.32 23.80
CA ALA A 465 -1.35 11.74 23.64
C ALA A 465 -2.78 12.03 23.17
N ALA A 466 -3.34 11.25 22.24
CA ALA A 466 -4.72 11.39 21.77
C ALA A 466 -5.74 11.16 22.92
N GLY A 467 -5.54 10.09 23.70
CA GLY A 467 -6.38 9.81 24.86
C GLY A 467 -6.30 10.90 25.94
N LEU A 468 -5.11 11.45 26.17
CA LEU A 468 -4.91 12.57 27.10
C LEU A 468 -5.55 13.88 26.61
N VAL A 469 -5.50 14.17 25.30
CA VAL A 469 -6.22 15.30 24.70
C VAL A 469 -7.73 15.13 24.90
N ALA A 470 -8.28 13.93 24.64
CA ALA A 470 -9.70 13.64 24.87
C ALA A 470 -10.09 13.86 26.34
N LYS A 471 -9.29 13.36 27.29
CA LYS A 471 -9.49 13.54 28.72
C LYS A 471 -9.54 15.03 29.10
N LYS A 472 -8.49 15.77 28.74
CA LYS A 472 -8.39 17.20 29.08
C LYS A 472 -9.49 18.05 28.42
N ALA A 473 -9.89 17.68 27.20
CA ALA A 473 -10.99 18.36 26.49
C ALA A 473 -12.32 18.19 27.25
N LEU A 474 -12.65 16.97 27.66
CA LEU A 474 -13.87 16.69 28.44
C LEU A 474 -13.82 17.31 29.83
N GLU A 475 -12.67 17.34 30.49
CA GLU A 475 -12.48 18.04 31.77
C GLU A 475 -12.76 19.54 31.63
N LYS A 476 -12.44 20.14 30.48
CA LYS A 476 -12.78 21.52 30.14
C LYS A 476 -14.23 21.72 29.67
N GLY A 477 -14.97 20.64 29.38
CA GLY A 477 -16.36 20.67 28.93
C GLY A 477 -16.51 20.73 27.39
N LEU A 478 -15.48 20.50 26.64
CA LEU A 478 -15.57 20.40 25.18
C LEU A 478 -16.21 19.09 24.75
N GLN A 479 -16.91 19.13 23.61
CA GLN A 479 -17.56 17.98 22.98
C GLN A 479 -17.21 17.96 21.49
N ARG A 480 -17.24 16.78 20.89
CA ARG A 480 -17.16 16.59 19.44
C ARG A 480 -18.31 17.33 18.74
N LYS A 481 -18.06 17.88 17.55
CA LYS A 481 -19.14 18.50 16.76
C LYS A 481 -20.10 17.42 16.25
N PRO A 482 -21.42 17.70 16.20
CA PRO A 482 -22.44 16.70 15.85
C PRO A 482 -22.29 16.11 14.44
N TRP A 483 -21.75 16.88 13.48
CA TRP A 483 -21.56 16.43 12.11
C TRP A 483 -20.29 15.60 11.88
N VAL A 484 -19.47 15.38 12.92
CA VAL A 484 -18.23 14.63 12.79
C VAL A 484 -18.49 13.14 13.06
N LYS A 485 -18.27 12.30 12.07
CA LYS A 485 -18.15 10.86 12.24
C LYS A 485 -16.77 10.56 12.81
N SER A 486 -16.69 10.20 14.09
CA SER A 486 -15.45 9.81 14.75
C SER A 486 -15.34 8.29 14.88
N SER A 487 -14.12 7.76 14.84
CA SER A 487 -13.86 6.33 14.97
C SER A 487 -12.44 6.05 15.46
N LEU A 488 -12.29 4.91 16.17
CA LEU A 488 -11.00 4.35 16.56
C LEU A 488 -10.87 2.95 15.95
N ALA A 489 -9.90 2.79 15.02
CA ALA A 489 -9.55 1.51 14.43
C ALA A 489 -8.04 1.28 14.56
N PRO A 490 -7.56 0.78 15.71
CA PRO A 490 -6.14 0.61 15.95
C PRO A 490 -5.56 -0.55 15.14
N GLY A 491 -4.24 -0.53 14.99
CA GLY A 491 -3.52 -1.54 14.22
C GLY A 491 -3.25 -2.84 14.96
N SER A 492 -3.50 -2.90 16.28
CA SER A 492 -3.47 -4.14 17.06
C SER A 492 -4.31 -4.03 18.33
N LYS A 493 -4.65 -5.17 18.91
CA LYS A 493 -5.39 -5.26 20.18
C LYS A 493 -4.59 -4.72 21.37
N VAL A 494 -3.26 -4.73 21.31
CA VAL A 494 -2.37 -4.16 22.34
C VAL A 494 -2.70 -2.69 22.60
N VAL A 495 -3.13 -1.95 21.57
CA VAL A 495 -3.56 -0.55 21.70
C VAL A 495 -4.75 -0.40 22.65
N THR A 496 -5.72 -1.29 22.52
CA THR A 496 -6.91 -1.30 23.42
C THR A 496 -6.51 -1.65 24.84
N ASP A 497 -5.59 -2.61 25.01
CA ASP A 497 -5.11 -3.01 26.33
C ASP A 497 -4.42 -1.84 27.05
N TYR A 498 -3.51 -1.13 26.39
CA TYR A 498 -2.83 -0.03 27.06
C TYR A 498 -3.73 1.21 27.27
N TYR A 499 -4.71 1.48 26.41
CA TYR A 499 -5.70 2.52 26.67
C TYR A 499 -6.56 2.21 27.91
N ASN A 500 -6.95 0.95 28.08
CA ASN A 500 -7.67 0.48 29.27
C ASN A 500 -6.80 0.59 30.52
N ALA A 501 -5.53 0.15 30.46
CA ALA A 501 -4.60 0.25 31.57
C ALA A 501 -4.28 1.71 31.95
N ALA A 502 -4.30 2.62 30.97
CA ALA A 502 -4.13 4.05 31.20
C ALA A 502 -5.41 4.74 31.68
N GLY A 503 -6.59 4.08 31.60
CA GLY A 503 -7.88 4.65 31.94
C GLY A 503 -8.34 5.74 30.97
N LEU A 504 -7.90 5.66 29.70
CA LEU A 504 -8.16 6.68 28.68
C LEU A 504 -9.34 6.32 27.75
N THR A 505 -9.72 5.04 27.66
CA THR A 505 -10.84 4.56 26.86
C THR A 505 -12.15 5.33 27.11
N PRO A 506 -12.62 5.54 28.36
CA PRO A 506 -13.89 6.23 28.57
C PRO A 506 -13.94 7.66 28.05
N TYR A 507 -12.80 8.34 27.96
CA TYR A 507 -12.74 9.70 27.44
C TYR A 507 -12.79 9.73 25.91
N LEU A 508 -12.17 8.76 25.24
CA LEU A 508 -12.26 8.59 23.80
C LEU A 508 -13.68 8.23 23.39
N ASP A 509 -14.32 7.27 24.09
CA ASP A 509 -15.69 6.84 23.83
C ASP A 509 -16.69 8.01 23.97
N GLN A 510 -16.55 8.84 25.02
CA GLN A 510 -17.42 10.02 25.21
C GLN A 510 -17.30 11.05 24.07
N LEU A 511 -16.18 11.08 23.35
CA LEU A 511 -16.01 11.88 22.13
C LEU A 511 -16.38 11.10 20.87
N GLY A 512 -16.95 9.89 21.01
CA GLY A 512 -17.36 9.03 19.91
C GLY A 512 -16.21 8.36 19.16
N PHE A 513 -15.01 8.32 19.74
CA PHE A 513 -13.89 7.51 19.25
C PHE A 513 -13.98 6.09 19.84
N ASP A 514 -15.18 5.49 19.72
CA ASP A 514 -15.40 4.10 20.06
C ASP A 514 -14.59 3.19 19.11
N LEU A 515 -14.19 2.03 19.61
CA LEU A 515 -13.57 0.99 18.82
C LEU A 515 -14.54 0.50 17.75
N VAL A 516 -14.12 0.51 16.48
CA VAL A 516 -14.96 0.09 15.34
C VAL A 516 -14.42 -1.15 14.63
N GLY A 517 -13.14 -1.51 14.84
CA GLY A 517 -12.48 -2.64 14.24
C GLY A 517 -10.97 -2.59 14.44
N TYR A 518 -10.28 -3.67 14.09
CA TYR A 518 -8.81 -3.74 14.01
C TYR A 518 -8.43 -3.99 12.56
N GLY A 519 -7.60 -3.12 11.98
CA GLY A 519 -7.17 -3.24 10.59
C GLY A 519 -7.35 -1.97 9.77
N CYS A 520 -7.16 -2.08 8.46
CA CYS A 520 -7.21 -0.95 7.56
C CYS A 520 -8.66 -0.58 7.24
N THR A 521 -9.09 0.60 7.68
CA THR A 521 -10.47 1.08 7.53
C THR A 521 -10.54 2.32 6.62
N THR A 522 -10.61 3.49 7.22
CA THR A 522 -10.88 4.78 6.54
C THR A 522 -9.90 5.08 5.40
N CYS A 523 -8.61 4.80 5.56
CA CYS A 523 -7.60 5.15 4.56
C CYS A 523 -7.66 4.32 3.26
N ILE A 524 -8.39 3.20 3.23
CA ILE A 524 -8.60 2.38 2.02
C ILE A 524 -9.99 2.51 1.41
N GLY A 525 -10.85 3.35 1.97
CA GLY A 525 -12.21 3.51 1.49
C GLY A 525 -13.26 2.71 2.26
N ASN A 526 -12.88 2.09 3.38
CA ASN A 526 -13.80 1.38 4.28
C ASN A 526 -14.35 2.30 5.39
N SER A 527 -14.52 3.58 5.09
CA SER A 527 -15.08 4.55 6.04
C SER A 527 -16.53 4.27 6.41
N GLY A 528 -17.25 3.48 5.58
CA GLY A 528 -18.68 3.31 5.70
C GLY A 528 -19.46 4.59 5.35
N PRO A 529 -20.80 4.57 5.41
CA PRO A 529 -21.66 5.71 5.07
C PRO A 529 -21.52 6.84 6.10
N LEU A 530 -21.74 8.07 5.68
CA LEU A 530 -22.02 9.19 6.58
C LEU A 530 -23.50 9.14 7.02
N ASP A 531 -23.85 10.00 7.96
CA ASP A 531 -25.27 10.21 8.29
C ASP A 531 -26.03 10.75 7.08
N GLU A 532 -27.21 10.23 6.79
CA GLU A 532 -28.01 10.57 5.60
C GLU A 532 -28.31 12.07 5.50
N ALA A 533 -28.56 12.74 6.64
CA ALA A 533 -28.80 14.17 6.67
C ALA A 533 -27.54 14.96 6.28
N ILE A 534 -26.37 14.48 6.68
CA ILE A 534 -25.08 15.08 6.32
C ILE A 534 -24.76 14.84 4.84
N GLU A 535 -24.96 13.63 4.34
CA GLU A 535 -24.77 13.30 2.92
C GLU A 535 -25.67 14.17 2.01
N THR A 536 -26.95 14.31 2.40
CA THR A 536 -27.92 15.15 1.71
C THR A 536 -27.50 16.62 1.72
N ALA A 537 -27.04 17.12 2.87
CA ALA A 537 -26.59 18.50 3.00
C ALA A 537 -25.35 18.78 2.11
N ILE A 538 -24.35 17.89 2.14
CA ILE A 538 -23.15 18.00 1.30
C ILE A 538 -23.54 18.01 -0.19
N GLY A 539 -24.40 17.10 -0.63
CA GLY A 539 -24.83 16.98 -2.02
C GLY A 539 -25.64 18.17 -2.50
N SER A 540 -26.58 18.66 -1.67
CA SER A 540 -27.50 19.75 -2.02
C SER A 540 -26.80 21.10 -2.19
N ALA A 541 -25.74 21.36 -1.41
CA ALA A 541 -24.99 22.62 -1.48
C ALA A 541 -23.62 22.50 -2.16
N ASP A 542 -23.30 21.32 -2.72
CA ASP A 542 -22.00 20.96 -3.31
C ASP A 542 -20.81 21.33 -2.43
N LEU A 543 -20.94 21.09 -1.12
CA LEU A 543 -19.95 21.49 -0.14
C LEU A 543 -18.62 20.78 -0.35
N THR A 544 -17.54 21.51 -0.10
CA THR A 544 -16.20 20.98 0.01
C THR A 544 -15.88 20.69 1.48
N VAL A 545 -16.15 19.45 1.90
CA VAL A 545 -15.92 18.99 3.27
C VAL A 545 -14.58 18.25 3.40
N ALA A 546 -14.15 18.04 4.64
CA ALA A 546 -12.84 17.49 4.99
C ALA A 546 -12.95 16.19 5.79
N SER A 547 -11.94 15.32 5.62
CA SER A 547 -11.58 14.29 6.60
C SER A 547 -10.24 14.62 7.25
N VAL A 548 -10.10 14.31 8.54
CA VAL A 548 -8.84 14.35 9.28
C VAL A 548 -8.58 12.97 9.86
N LEU A 549 -7.51 12.33 9.45
CA LEU A 549 -7.21 10.95 9.81
C LEU A 549 -5.73 10.76 10.16
N SER A 550 -5.45 9.79 11.03
CA SER A 550 -4.07 9.43 11.38
C SER A 550 -3.43 8.44 10.41
N GLY A 551 -4.11 8.08 9.35
CA GLY A 551 -3.62 7.21 8.28
C GLY A 551 -2.92 7.99 7.17
N ASN A 552 -2.08 7.31 6.41
CA ASN A 552 -1.13 7.92 5.47
C ASN A 552 -1.61 8.06 4.01
N ARG A 553 -2.86 7.72 3.70
CA ARG A 553 -3.37 7.79 2.33
C ARG A 553 -4.58 8.71 2.23
N ASN A 554 -4.32 9.94 1.92
CA ASN A 554 -5.31 11.00 1.76
C ASN A 554 -5.58 11.33 0.27
N PHE A 555 -5.90 10.31 -0.52
CA PHE A 555 -6.31 10.50 -1.91
C PHE A 555 -7.77 10.93 -2.03
N GLU A 556 -8.03 11.92 -2.87
CA GLU A 556 -9.38 12.38 -3.18
C GLU A 556 -10.30 11.24 -3.63
N GLY A 557 -11.51 11.17 -3.08
CA GLY A 557 -12.52 10.16 -3.39
C GLY A 557 -12.23 8.76 -2.84
N ARG A 558 -11.07 8.53 -2.22
CA ARG A 558 -10.73 7.23 -1.65
C ARG A 558 -11.27 7.03 -0.25
N VAL A 559 -11.14 8.04 0.62
CA VAL A 559 -11.63 7.99 2.00
C VAL A 559 -13.14 7.89 2.03
N HIS A 560 -13.81 8.78 1.30
CA HIS A 560 -15.26 8.77 1.09
C HIS A 560 -15.60 9.54 -0.20
N PRO A 561 -16.58 9.11 -1.02
CA PRO A 561 -16.90 9.74 -2.31
C PRO A 561 -17.26 11.23 -2.22
N LEU A 562 -17.92 11.63 -1.13
CA LEU A 562 -18.36 13.02 -0.90
C LEU A 562 -17.28 13.91 -0.26
N VAL A 563 -16.16 13.35 0.22
CA VAL A 563 -15.11 14.10 0.91
C VAL A 563 -14.01 14.46 -0.08
N LYS A 564 -13.95 15.77 -0.41
CA LYS A 564 -13.02 16.29 -1.42
C LYS A 564 -11.63 16.62 -0.88
N THR A 565 -11.50 16.89 0.44
CA THR A 565 -10.22 17.21 1.08
C THR A 565 -9.91 16.24 2.21
N ASN A 566 -8.68 15.72 2.21
CA ASN A 566 -8.26 14.71 3.18
C ASN A 566 -6.95 15.13 3.81
N TRP A 567 -6.87 15.06 5.14
CA TRP A 567 -5.74 15.55 5.91
C TRP A 567 -5.17 14.44 6.80
N LEU A 568 -3.88 14.16 6.61
CA LEU A 568 -3.13 13.28 7.51
C LEU A 568 -2.63 14.08 8.70
N ALA A 569 -2.97 13.66 9.90
CA ALA A 569 -2.62 14.31 11.16
C ALA A 569 -2.15 13.30 12.21
N SER A 570 -1.46 13.77 13.24
CA SER A 570 -1.21 12.93 14.42
C SER A 570 -2.54 12.59 15.14
N PRO A 571 -2.64 11.44 15.81
CA PRO A 571 -3.83 11.06 16.57
C PRO A 571 -4.36 12.14 17.52
N PRO A 572 -3.54 12.87 18.31
CA PRO A 572 -4.04 13.95 19.12
C PRO A 572 -4.62 15.13 18.31
N LEU A 573 -4.07 15.42 17.13
CA LEU A 573 -4.66 16.43 16.24
C LEU A 573 -5.96 15.95 15.59
N VAL A 574 -6.14 14.65 15.34
CA VAL A 574 -7.42 14.10 14.88
C VAL A 574 -8.51 14.39 15.93
N VAL A 575 -8.23 14.15 17.21
CA VAL A 575 -9.15 14.48 18.30
C VAL A 575 -9.43 16.00 18.34
N ALA A 576 -8.38 16.82 18.23
CA ALA A 576 -8.54 18.28 18.24
C ALA A 576 -9.41 18.79 17.08
N TYR A 577 -9.27 18.26 15.86
CA TYR A 577 -10.11 18.63 14.72
C TYR A 577 -11.55 18.10 14.83
N ALA A 578 -11.78 16.99 15.52
CA ALA A 578 -13.14 16.55 15.85
C ALA A 578 -13.87 17.53 16.79
N LEU A 579 -13.13 18.11 17.74
CA LEU A 579 -13.62 19.16 18.63
C LEU A 579 -13.85 20.48 17.89
N ALA A 580 -12.92 20.88 17.03
CA ALA A 580 -12.99 22.09 16.22
C ALA A 580 -14.11 22.01 15.16
N GLY A 581 -14.28 20.84 14.52
CA GLY A 581 -15.29 20.58 13.49
C GLY A 581 -15.03 21.23 12.14
N SER A 582 -13.88 21.89 11.93
CA SER A 582 -13.54 22.58 10.69
C SER A 582 -12.03 22.68 10.52
N VAL A 583 -11.54 22.50 9.29
CA VAL A 583 -10.13 22.78 8.89
C VAL A 583 -9.88 24.27 8.64
N ARG A 584 -10.91 25.11 8.66
CA ARG A 584 -10.79 26.56 8.55
C ARG A 584 -10.43 27.26 9.86
N LEU A 585 -10.47 26.52 11.00
CA LEU A 585 -9.96 27.05 12.25
C LEU A 585 -8.45 26.91 12.33
N ASP A 586 -7.76 28.01 12.67
CA ASP A 586 -6.33 27.98 13.00
C ASP A 586 -6.15 27.48 14.44
N LEU A 587 -5.87 26.20 14.63
CA LEU A 587 -5.73 25.58 15.96
C LEU A 587 -4.62 26.19 16.81
N THR A 588 -3.72 26.99 16.23
CA THR A 588 -2.66 27.71 16.97
C THR A 588 -3.18 28.99 17.64
N ARG A 589 -4.31 29.53 17.19
CA ARG A 589 -4.83 30.83 17.58
C ARG A 589 -6.29 30.82 18.02
N ASP A 590 -7.12 30.05 17.30
CA ASP A 590 -8.56 30.05 17.48
C ASP A 590 -8.98 29.08 18.60
N PRO A 591 -10.04 29.39 19.36
CA PRO A 591 -10.56 28.48 20.36
C PRO A 591 -11.26 27.28 19.70
N LEU A 592 -11.07 26.10 20.26
CA LEU A 592 -11.78 24.86 19.89
C LEU A 592 -13.27 24.90 20.26
N GLY A 593 -13.60 25.70 21.26
CA GLY A 593 -14.95 25.85 21.77
C GLY A 593 -14.97 26.64 23.07
N THR A 594 -16.15 26.65 23.71
CA THR A 594 -16.34 27.29 25.01
C THR A 594 -16.38 26.24 26.12
N GLY A 595 -15.58 26.44 27.13
CA GLY A 595 -15.50 25.55 28.29
C GLY A 595 -16.72 25.64 29.18
N LYS A 596 -16.82 24.72 30.16
CA LYS A 596 -17.91 24.68 31.15
C LYS A 596 -17.95 25.92 32.06
N ASP A 597 -16.86 26.67 32.13
CA ASP A 597 -16.72 27.94 32.84
C ASP A 597 -17.07 29.16 31.97
N GLY A 598 -17.55 28.97 30.76
CA GLY A 598 -17.85 29.99 29.79
C GLY A 598 -16.67 30.65 29.11
N GLN A 599 -15.42 30.18 29.39
CA GLN A 599 -14.21 30.72 28.78
C GLN A 599 -13.84 29.97 27.48
N PRO A 600 -13.19 30.64 26.52
CA PRO A 600 -12.70 29.97 25.33
C PRO A 600 -11.57 28.97 25.68
N VAL A 601 -11.62 27.77 25.11
CA VAL A 601 -10.62 26.71 25.29
C VAL A 601 -9.82 26.57 24.02
N TYR A 602 -8.49 26.65 24.12
CA TYR A 602 -7.56 26.56 23.03
C TYR A 602 -6.84 25.20 23.01
N LEU A 603 -6.21 24.85 21.90
CA LEU A 603 -5.44 23.61 21.76
C LEU A 603 -4.37 23.48 22.86
N ARG A 604 -3.64 24.55 23.16
CA ARG A 604 -2.62 24.58 24.22
C ARG A 604 -3.13 24.25 25.63
N ASP A 605 -4.43 24.48 25.90
CA ASP A 605 -5.05 24.24 27.21
C ASP A 605 -5.37 22.76 27.45
N ILE A 606 -5.39 21.98 26.37
CA ILE A 606 -5.69 20.54 26.40
C ILE A 606 -4.54 19.67 25.88
N TRP A 607 -3.45 20.26 25.36
CA TRP A 607 -2.30 19.50 24.91
C TRP A 607 -1.53 18.92 26.10
N PRO A 608 -1.21 17.61 26.09
CA PRO A 608 -0.48 16.99 27.18
C PRO A 608 1.01 17.36 27.17
N SER A 609 1.64 17.44 28.33
CA SER A 609 3.07 17.57 28.46
C SER A 609 3.77 16.25 28.12
N GLN A 610 5.08 16.31 27.80
CA GLN A 610 5.87 15.11 27.54
C GLN A 610 5.90 14.16 28.76
N GLN A 611 5.87 14.71 29.98
CA GLN A 611 5.84 13.90 31.20
C GLN A 611 4.54 13.11 31.31
N GLU A 612 3.38 13.75 31.07
CA GLU A 612 2.08 13.07 31.08
C GLU A 612 2.02 11.94 30.04
N ILE A 613 2.61 12.17 28.85
CA ILE A 613 2.69 11.14 27.81
C ILE A 613 3.60 10.00 28.27
N ALA A 614 4.78 10.30 28.83
CA ALA A 614 5.74 9.31 29.31
C ALA A 614 5.14 8.45 30.44
N ASP A 615 4.43 9.07 31.39
CA ASP A 615 3.76 8.36 32.49
C ASP A 615 2.64 7.42 31.97
N ALA A 616 1.95 7.81 30.88
CA ALA A 616 0.95 6.96 30.25
C ALA A 616 1.63 5.81 29.48
N VAL A 617 2.68 6.10 28.70
CA VAL A 617 3.43 5.09 27.92
C VAL A 617 4.10 4.06 28.83
N ALA A 618 4.53 4.44 30.03
CA ALA A 618 5.12 3.51 31.01
C ALA A 618 4.15 2.40 31.48
N LYS A 619 2.87 2.49 31.15
CA LYS A 619 1.88 1.43 31.42
C LYS A 619 1.81 0.36 30.35
N VAL A 620 2.50 0.56 29.22
CA VAL A 620 2.63 -0.46 28.18
C VAL A 620 3.63 -1.50 28.63
N ASP A 621 3.23 -2.75 28.73
CA ASP A 621 4.06 -3.83 29.21
C ASP A 621 4.06 -5.07 28.31
N THR A 622 5.01 -5.96 28.54
CA THR A 622 5.18 -7.20 27.79
C THR A 622 4.00 -8.15 27.93
N ALA A 623 3.29 -8.13 29.06
CA ALA A 623 2.15 -9.01 29.28
C ALA A 623 1.01 -8.75 28.30
N MET A 624 0.81 -7.51 27.87
CA MET A 624 -0.17 -7.12 26.85
C MET A 624 0.13 -7.81 25.52
N PHE A 625 1.39 -7.76 25.07
CA PHE A 625 1.81 -8.43 23.83
C PHE A 625 1.69 -9.96 23.92
N HIS A 626 2.11 -10.56 25.03
CA HIS A 626 1.95 -12.01 25.23
C HIS A 626 0.47 -12.41 25.21
N LYS A 627 -0.41 -11.65 25.86
CA LYS A 627 -1.84 -11.92 25.89
C LYS A 627 -2.43 -11.91 24.47
N GLU A 628 -2.16 -10.86 23.70
CA GLU A 628 -2.83 -10.64 22.41
C GLU A 628 -2.26 -11.51 21.28
N TYR A 629 -1.00 -11.93 21.38
CA TYR A 629 -0.35 -12.73 20.34
C TYR A 629 -0.20 -14.21 20.69
N ALA A 630 -0.64 -14.66 21.89
CA ALA A 630 -0.52 -16.07 22.30
C ALA A 630 -1.18 -17.04 21.30
N GLU A 631 -2.32 -16.66 20.75
CA GLU A 631 -3.12 -17.48 19.84
C GLU A 631 -3.41 -16.73 18.51
N VAL A 632 -2.45 -15.96 18.02
CA VAL A 632 -2.60 -15.09 16.85
C VAL A 632 -3.13 -15.79 15.59
N PHE A 633 -2.89 -17.08 15.42
CA PHE A 633 -3.35 -17.89 14.29
C PHE A 633 -4.63 -18.69 14.57
N ALA A 634 -5.10 -18.71 15.81
CA ALA A 634 -6.30 -19.50 16.20
C ALA A 634 -7.60 -18.80 15.77
N GLY A 635 -7.65 -17.47 15.92
CA GLY A 635 -8.86 -16.67 15.66
C GLY A 635 -9.95 -16.83 16.70
N ASP A 636 -11.05 -16.14 16.51
CA ASP A 636 -12.24 -16.20 17.34
C ASP A 636 -13.13 -17.42 17.03
N ALA A 637 -14.23 -17.54 17.76
CA ALA A 637 -15.17 -18.65 17.59
C ALA A 637 -15.84 -18.64 16.20
N GLN A 638 -16.08 -17.48 15.60
CA GLN A 638 -16.67 -17.39 14.27
C GLN A 638 -15.70 -17.88 13.20
N TRP A 639 -14.43 -17.49 13.28
CA TRP A 639 -13.38 -17.99 12.38
C TRP A 639 -13.18 -19.51 12.52
N GLN A 640 -13.14 -20.02 13.75
CA GLN A 640 -12.96 -21.44 14.03
C GLN A 640 -14.13 -22.31 13.54
N ALA A 641 -15.34 -21.77 13.51
CA ALA A 641 -16.54 -22.46 13.03
C ALA A 641 -16.61 -22.60 11.50
N ILE A 642 -15.73 -21.95 10.73
CA ILE A 642 -15.71 -22.08 9.28
C ILE A 642 -15.21 -23.49 8.90
N GLU A 643 -16.09 -24.33 8.38
CA GLU A 643 -15.75 -25.65 7.87
C GLU A 643 -15.23 -25.60 6.43
N VAL A 644 -14.17 -26.34 6.12
CA VAL A 644 -13.57 -26.38 4.79
C VAL A 644 -13.18 -27.81 4.39
N PRO A 645 -13.31 -28.18 3.09
CA PRO A 645 -12.87 -29.47 2.59
C PRO A 645 -11.36 -29.65 2.73
N GLN A 646 -10.92 -30.84 3.15
CA GLN A 646 -9.51 -31.22 3.15
C GLN A 646 -9.14 -31.79 1.77
N ALA A 647 -8.81 -30.90 0.83
CA ALA A 647 -8.50 -31.26 -0.55
C ALA A 647 -7.27 -30.53 -1.07
N ALA A 648 -6.43 -31.20 -1.85
CA ALA A 648 -5.22 -30.64 -2.44
C ALA A 648 -5.52 -29.59 -3.52
N THR A 649 -6.67 -29.71 -4.20
CA THR A 649 -7.16 -28.74 -5.19
C THR A 649 -8.45 -28.10 -4.69
N TYR A 650 -8.63 -26.81 -4.99
CA TYR A 650 -9.87 -26.13 -4.64
C TYR A 650 -11.04 -26.60 -5.50
N VAL A 651 -12.21 -26.75 -4.89
CA VAL A 651 -13.46 -27.09 -5.59
C VAL A 651 -14.13 -25.78 -5.99
N TRP A 652 -13.93 -25.40 -7.26
CA TRP A 652 -14.49 -24.16 -7.82
C TRP A 652 -16.03 -24.22 -7.90
N GLN A 653 -16.66 -23.09 -7.55
CA GLN A 653 -18.11 -22.94 -7.59
C GLN A 653 -18.46 -21.95 -8.71
N ASP A 654 -19.20 -22.38 -9.74
CA ASP A 654 -19.49 -21.53 -10.91
C ASP A 654 -20.45 -20.37 -10.59
N ASP A 655 -21.22 -20.49 -9.52
CA ASP A 655 -22.14 -19.47 -9.03
C ASP A 655 -21.50 -18.50 -8.04
N SER A 656 -20.28 -18.77 -7.56
CA SER A 656 -19.56 -17.88 -6.67
C SER A 656 -19.40 -16.48 -7.27
N THR A 657 -19.62 -15.46 -6.43
CA THR A 657 -19.41 -14.06 -6.83
C THR A 657 -18.17 -13.44 -6.16
N TYR A 658 -17.43 -14.22 -5.36
CA TYR A 658 -16.18 -13.82 -4.70
C TYR A 658 -14.96 -14.57 -5.21
N ILE A 659 -15.08 -15.87 -5.52
CA ILE A 659 -13.95 -16.74 -5.89
C ILE A 659 -14.27 -17.43 -7.20
N GLN A 660 -13.60 -17.05 -8.28
CA GLN A 660 -13.80 -17.63 -9.62
C GLN A 660 -12.50 -18.18 -10.19
N HIS A 661 -12.58 -19.30 -10.92
CA HIS A 661 -11.43 -19.85 -11.63
C HIS A 661 -10.92 -18.89 -12.70
N PRO A 662 -9.70 -18.34 -12.58
CA PRO A 662 -9.19 -17.40 -13.58
C PRO A 662 -8.70 -18.12 -14.83
N PRO A 663 -8.77 -17.49 -16.02
CA PRO A 663 -8.39 -18.12 -17.30
C PRO A 663 -6.88 -18.05 -17.57
N PHE A 664 -6.06 -17.55 -16.66
CA PHE A 664 -4.65 -17.24 -16.93
C PHE A 664 -3.82 -18.44 -17.39
N PHE A 665 -4.11 -19.65 -16.86
CA PHE A 665 -3.31 -20.86 -17.13
C PHE A 665 -3.95 -21.78 -18.18
N ASP A 666 -4.94 -21.32 -18.91
CA ASP A 666 -5.55 -22.09 -19.97
C ASP A 666 -4.52 -22.40 -21.08
N GLY A 667 -4.39 -23.68 -21.43
CA GLY A 667 -3.44 -24.12 -22.45
C GLY A 667 -1.96 -24.13 -22.02
N ILE A 668 -1.63 -24.03 -20.73
CA ILE A 668 -0.26 -23.95 -20.22
C ILE A 668 0.65 -25.12 -20.62
N GLY A 669 0.11 -26.31 -20.86
CA GLY A 669 0.84 -27.49 -21.33
C GLY A 669 1.23 -27.43 -22.82
N GLY A 670 0.79 -26.42 -23.56
CA GLY A 670 1.14 -26.19 -24.97
C GLY A 670 2.54 -25.57 -25.17
N PRO A 671 2.94 -25.32 -26.41
CA PRO A 671 4.22 -24.67 -26.73
C PRO A 671 4.26 -23.25 -26.15
N LEU A 672 5.49 -22.70 -26.04
CA LEU A 672 5.67 -21.29 -25.68
C LEU A 672 4.97 -20.38 -26.69
N PRO A 673 4.34 -19.28 -26.21
CA PRO A 673 3.77 -18.28 -27.12
C PRO A 673 4.83 -17.73 -28.08
N VAL A 674 4.45 -17.57 -29.36
CA VAL A 674 5.31 -16.89 -30.31
C VAL A 674 5.19 -15.39 -30.11
N ILE A 675 6.32 -14.71 -29.97
CA ILE A 675 6.35 -13.25 -29.88
C ILE A 675 6.25 -12.68 -31.28
N GLU A 676 5.17 -11.99 -31.54
CA GLU A 676 4.86 -11.33 -32.81
C GLU A 676 4.86 -9.81 -32.64
N ASN A 677 5.02 -9.09 -33.76
CA ASN A 677 4.78 -7.65 -33.76
C ASN A 677 3.30 -7.36 -33.42
N ILE A 678 3.05 -6.31 -32.67
CA ILE A 678 1.67 -5.83 -32.46
C ILE A 678 1.30 -4.97 -33.68
N GLN A 679 0.25 -5.33 -34.39
CA GLN A 679 -0.16 -4.66 -35.62
C GLN A 679 -1.64 -4.25 -35.59
N GLY A 680 -1.92 -3.03 -36.04
CA GLY A 680 -3.29 -2.51 -36.16
C GLY A 680 -3.99 -2.28 -34.81
N ALA A 681 -3.22 -2.17 -33.71
CA ALA A 681 -3.81 -1.99 -32.37
C ALA A 681 -4.61 -0.68 -32.28
N ARG A 682 -5.71 -0.74 -31.56
CA ARG A 682 -6.51 0.45 -31.20
C ARG A 682 -6.15 0.96 -29.82
N ILE A 683 -6.23 2.27 -29.64
CA ILE A 683 -6.04 2.91 -28.35
C ILE A 683 -7.34 2.74 -27.56
N LEU A 684 -7.26 1.96 -26.46
CA LEU A 684 -8.41 1.74 -25.58
C LEU A 684 -8.65 2.94 -24.66
N ALA A 685 -7.58 3.57 -24.20
CA ALA A 685 -7.62 4.76 -23.35
C ALA A 685 -6.38 5.63 -23.59
N LEU A 686 -6.59 6.94 -23.64
CA LEU A 686 -5.55 7.96 -23.68
C LEU A 686 -5.60 8.75 -22.37
N LEU A 687 -4.63 8.52 -21.51
CA LEU A 687 -4.65 8.96 -20.12
C LEU A 687 -3.59 10.02 -19.85
N GLY A 688 -3.85 10.87 -18.85
CA GLY A 688 -2.94 11.92 -18.41
C GLY A 688 -1.81 11.42 -17.52
N ASP A 689 -1.21 12.38 -16.78
CA ASP A 689 -0.13 12.14 -15.82
C ASP A 689 -0.66 11.60 -14.48
N SER A 690 0.21 10.94 -13.71
CA SER A 690 -0.05 10.46 -12.35
C SER A 690 -1.32 9.60 -12.21
N VAL A 691 -1.61 8.79 -13.25
CA VAL A 691 -2.69 7.79 -13.19
C VAL A 691 -2.32 6.72 -12.19
N THR A 692 -3.07 6.63 -11.10
CA THR A 692 -2.77 5.72 -9.99
C THR A 692 -3.28 4.31 -10.26
N THR A 693 -2.77 3.35 -9.51
CA THR A 693 -3.32 1.98 -9.49
C THR A 693 -4.79 1.93 -9.04
N ASP A 694 -5.25 2.93 -8.26
CA ASP A 694 -6.67 3.10 -7.91
C ASP A 694 -7.53 3.53 -9.12
N HIS A 695 -6.98 4.32 -10.03
CA HIS A 695 -7.66 4.67 -11.28
C HIS A 695 -7.78 3.45 -12.20
N ILE A 696 -6.74 2.62 -12.25
CA ILE A 696 -6.70 1.44 -13.13
C ILE A 696 -7.54 0.30 -12.53
N SER A 697 -7.39 0.00 -11.26
CA SER A 697 -8.11 -1.07 -10.55
C SER A 697 -8.65 -0.56 -9.22
N PRO A 698 -9.89 -0.07 -9.16
CA PRO A 698 -10.50 0.47 -7.95
C PRO A 698 -10.64 -0.59 -6.85
N ALA A 699 -10.63 -0.16 -5.60
CA ALA A 699 -10.91 -1.00 -4.44
C ALA A 699 -12.25 -0.68 -3.78
N GLY A 700 -12.80 0.50 -4.05
CA GLY A 700 -14.01 1.02 -3.43
C GLY A 700 -15.30 0.39 -3.92
N ASN A 701 -16.41 1.06 -3.65
CA ASN A 701 -17.77 0.59 -3.92
C ASN A 701 -18.04 0.34 -5.41
N ILE A 702 -18.86 -0.67 -5.68
CA ILE A 702 -19.31 -1.04 -7.01
C ILE A 702 -20.63 -0.34 -7.31
N LYS A 703 -20.70 0.48 -8.36
CA LYS A 703 -21.93 1.13 -8.79
C LYS A 703 -22.88 0.15 -9.46
N ALA A 704 -24.20 0.26 -9.16
CA ALA A 704 -25.20 -0.67 -9.64
C ALA A 704 -25.37 -0.70 -11.17
N ASP A 705 -25.10 0.41 -11.85
CA ASP A 705 -25.18 0.58 -13.30
C ASP A 705 -23.85 0.31 -14.04
N SER A 706 -22.75 0.09 -13.28
CA SER A 706 -21.46 -0.26 -13.87
C SER A 706 -21.48 -1.67 -14.49
N PRO A 707 -20.51 -2.00 -15.39
CA PRO A 707 -20.39 -3.37 -15.91
C PRO A 707 -20.29 -4.43 -14.80
N ALA A 708 -19.55 -4.16 -13.73
CA ALA A 708 -19.45 -5.07 -12.58
C ALA A 708 -20.77 -5.18 -11.80
N GLY A 709 -21.48 -4.05 -11.62
CA GLY A 709 -22.79 -4.06 -10.95
C GLY A 709 -23.85 -4.80 -11.75
N ARG A 710 -23.86 -4.67 -13.08
CA ARG A 710 -24.74 -5.47 -13.96
C ARG A 710 -24.45 -6.96 -13.80
N TYR A 711 -23.18 -7.37 -13.87
CA TYR A 711 -22.78 -8.75 -13.68
C TYR A 711 -23.22 -9.31 -12.33
N LEU A 712 -23.03 -8.58 -11.24
CA LEU A 712 -23.45 -9.02 -9.91
C LEU A 712 -24.97 -9.18 -9.80
N ARG A 713 -25.76 -8.26 -10.38
CA ARG A 713 -27.23 -8.39 -10.45
C ARG A 713 -27.69 -9.59 -11.28
N GLU A 714 -27.02 -9.86 -12.40
CA GLU A 714 -27.29 -11.06 -13.22
C GLU A 714 -27.01 -12.35 -12.43
N LYS A 715 -26.08 -12.31 -11.49
CA LYS A 715 -25.78 -13.40 -10.53
C LYS A 715 -26.70 -13.37 -9.29
N GLY A 716 -27.70 -12.49 -9.22
CA GLY A 716 -28.67 -12.42 -8.12
C GLY A 716 -28.19 -11.68 -6.86
N VAL A 717 -27.09 -10.92 -6.94
CA VAL A 717 -26.59 -10.11 -5.81
C VAL A 717 -27.29 -8.76 -5.83
N GLU A 718 -27.91 -8.40 -4.71
CA GLU A 718 -28.57 -7.10 -4.54
C GLU A 718 -27.54 -5.96 -4.35
N PRO A 719 -27.85 -4.70 -4.75
CA PRO A 719 -26.89 -3.60 -4.67
C PRO A 719 -26.30 -3.33 -3.30
N HIS A 720 -27.05 -3.56 -2.22
CA HIS A 720 -26.56 -3.40 -0.86
C HIS A 720 -25.58 -4.49 -0.41
N ASP A 721 -25.54 -5.63 -1.14
CA ASP A 721 -24.63 -6.75 -0.92
C ASP A 721 -23.45 -6.77 -1.89
N PHE A 722 -23.29 -5.76 -2.72
CA PHE A 722 -22.18 -5.72 -3.70
C PHE A 722 -20.81 -5.73 -3.01
N ASN A 723 -20.74 -5.22 -1.78
CA ASN A 723 -19.48 -5.02 -1.09
C ASN A 723 -18.57 -4.09 -1.93
N SER A 724 -17.27 -4.34 -1.99
CA SER A 724 -16.32 -3.51 -2.72
C SER A 724 -15.56 -4.31 -3.79
N TYR A 725 -14.95 -3.63 -4.75
CA TYR A 725 -13.98 -4.26 -5.67
C TYR A 725 -12.84 -4.94 -4.90
N GLY A 726 -12.38 -4.34 -3.79
CA GLY A 726 -11.33 -4.89 -2.94
C GLY A 726 -11.68 -6.28 -2.42
N SER A 727 -12.90 -6.46 -1.91
CA SER A 727 -13.37 -7.74 -1.38
C SER A 727 -13.62 -8.80 -2.46
N ARG A 728 -13.81 -8.41 -3.72
CA ARG A 728 -14.11 -9.33 -4.85
C ARG A 728 -12.92 -9.63 -5.75
N ARG A 729 -11.70 -9.31 -5.29
CA ARG A 729 -10.46 -9.55 -6.08
C ARG A 729 -10.17 -11.01 -6.39
N GLY A 730 -10.81 -11.97 -5.74
CA GLY A 730 -10.78 -13.38 -6.09
C GLY A 730 -11.67 -13.74 -7.29
N ASN A 731 -12.45 -12.79 -7.83
CA ASN A 731 -13.33 -12.98 -8.97
C ASN A 731 -12.87 -12.12 -10.15
N HIS A 732 -12.21 -12.77 -11.12
CA HIS A 732 -11.68 -12.10 -12.30
C HIS A 732 -12.78 -11.42 -13.16
N GLU A 733 -14.00 -11.95 -13.18
CA GLU A 733 -15.13 -11.40 -13.92
C GLU A 733 -15.56 -10.02 -13.36
N VAL A 734 -15.59 -9.86 -12.04
CA VAL A 734 -15.84 -8.58 -11.40
C VAL A 734 -14.69 -7.62 -11.66
N MET A 735 -13.44 -8.10 -11.49
CA MET A 735 -12.26 -7.25 -11.54
C MET A 735 -11.96 -6.73 -12.95
N MET A 736 -12.11 -7.55 -14.00
CA MET A 736 -11.92 -7.06 -15.37
C MET A 736 -12.99 -6.01 -15.77
N ARG A 737 -14.21 -6.15 -15.27
CA ARG A 737 -15.28 -5.16 -15.44
C ARG A 737 -15.04 -3.86 -14.66
N GLY A 738 -14.27 -3.94 -13.58
CA GLY A 738 -13.81 -2.82 -12.77
C GLY A 738 -12.54 -2.14 -13.28
N THR A 739 -11.84 -2.77 -14.23
CA THR A 739 -10.59 -2.20 -14.76
C THR A 739 -10.87 -0.90 -15.51
N PHE A 740 -10.19 0.18 -15.12
CA PHE A 740 -10.43 1.57 -15.54
C PHE A 740 -11.82 2.13 -15.20
N ALA A 741 -12.58 1.51 -14.29
CA ALA A 741 -13.93 1.98 -13.93
C ALA A 741 -13.95 3.03 -12.81
N ASN A 742 -12.80 3.56 -12.39
CA ASN A 742 -12.73 4.59 -11.35
C ASN A 742 -13.48 5.86 -11.82
N ILE A 743 -14.27 6.44 -10.91
CA ILE A 743 -15.11 7.61 -11.18
C ILE A 743 -14.31 8.89 -11.45
N ARG A 744 -13.02 8.93 -11.11
CA ARG A 744 -12.12 10.08 -11.27
C ARG A 744 -11.13 9.91 -12.43
N ILE A 745 -11.13 8.75 -13.10
CA ILE A 745 -10.26 8.58 -14.25
C ILE A 745 -10.71 9.51 -15.38
N ARG A 746 -9.74 10.13 -16.06
CA ARG A 746 -9.99 11.03 -17.18
C ARG A 746 -9.40 10.46 -18.44
N ASN A 747 -10.25 10.16 -19.41
CA ASN A 747 -9.84 9.70 -20.72
C ASN A 747 -9.84 10.89 -21.71
N GLU A 748 -8.64 11.28 -22.18
CA GLU A 748 -8.48 12.40 -23.09
C GLU A 748 -9.22 12.20 -24.43
N MET A 749 -9.57 10.97 -24.80
CA MET A 749 -10.43 10.65 -25.96
C MET A 749 -11.85 11.23 -25.84
N LEU A 750 -12.30 11.56 -24.64
CA LEU A 750 -13.62 12.13 -24.32
C LEU A 750 -13.52 13.56 -23.77
N ALA A 751 -12.57 14.35 -24.27
CA ALA A 751 -12.33 15.73 -23.82
C ALA A 751 -12.09 15.86 -22.30
N GLY A 752 -11.58 14.81 -21.65
CA GLY A 752 -11.25 14.80 -20.23
C GLY A 752 -12.44 14.62 -19.29
N GLU A 753 -13.57 14.11 -19.78
CA GLU A 753 -14.66 13.70 -18.89
C GLU A 753 -14.19 12.69 -17.85
N GLU A 754 -14.70 12.80 -16.64
CA GLU A 754 -14.44 11.84 -15.55
C GLU A 754 -15.30 10.58 -15.71
N GLY A 755 -14.72 9.42 -15.36
CA GLY A 755 -15.39 8.12 -15.37
C GLY A 755 -14.79 7.13 -16.35
N GLY A 756 -15.09 5.85 -16.14
CA GLY A 756 -14.53 4.72 -16.87
C GLY A 756 -15.08 4.50 -18.29
N ASN A 757 -15.17 5.57 -19.09
CA ASN A 757 -15.68 5.52 -20.45
C ASN A 757 -14.58 5.76 -21.49
N THR A 758 -14.85 5.29 -22.71
CA THR A 758 -13.99 5.51 -23.88
C THR A 758 -14.80 5.67 -25.15
N LEU A 759 -14.12 6.04 -26.23
CA LEU A 759 -14.67 6.10 -27.56
C LEU A 759 -14.41 4.76 -28.27
N TYR A 760 -15.47 4.06 -28.67
CA TYR A 760 -15.34 2.93 -29.60
C TYR A 760 -15.19 3.48 -31.02
N VAL A 761 -13.92 3.56 -31.46
CA VAL A 761 -13.56 4.31 -32.70
C VAL A 761 -14.29 3.87 -33.94
N PRO A 762 -14.56 2.55 -34.21
CA PRO A 762 -15.25 2.11 -35.44
C PRO A 762 -16.64 2.74 -35.66
N THR A 763 -17.38 3.02 -34.61
CA THR A 763 -18.73 3.62 -34.70
C THR A 763 -18.79 5.03 -34.13
N GLY A 764 -17.79 5.50 -33.41
CA GLY A 764 -17.83 6.77 -32.71
C GLY A 764 -18.69 6.76 -31.43
N GLU A 765 -19.10 5.57 -30.95
CA GLU A 765 -19.95 5.39 -29.79
C GLU A 765 -19.17 5.53 -28.50
N LYS A 766 -19.73 6.25 -27.51
CA LYS A 766 -19.21 6.30 -26.15
C LYS A 766 -19.67 5.07 -25.37
N LEU A 767 -18.73 4.27 -24.89
CA LEU A 767 -18.98 3.04 -24.12
C LEU A 767 -18.17 3.04 -22.82
N SER A 768 -18.53 2.14 -21.89
CA SER A 768 -17.59 1.80 -20.83
C SER A 768 -16.31 1.21 -21.43
N ILE A 769 -15.18 1.41 -20.78
CA ILE A 769 -13.88 0.85 -21.23
C ILE A 769 -13.99 -0.67 -21.36
N TYR A 770 -14.69 -1.34 -20.43
CA TYR A 770 -14.94 -2.77 -20.48
C TYR A 770 -15.76 -3.17 -21.73
N ASP A 771 -16.91 -2.54 -21.96
CA ASP A 771 -17.78 -2.89 -23.07
C ASP A 771 -17.08 -2.66 -24.43
N ALA A 772 -16.30 -1.57 -24.56
CA ALA A 772 -15.48 -1.31 -25.74
C ALA A 772 -14.40 -2.38 -25.95
N ALA A 773 -13.69 -2.76 -24.87
CA ALA A 773 -12.65 -3.79 -24.92
C ALA A 773 -13.21 -5.13 -25.37
N MET A 774 -14.38 -5.53 -24.87
CA MET A 774 -15.03 -6.78 -25.26
C MET A 774 -15.43 -6.78 -26.74
N ARG A 775 -15.88 -5.64 -27.29
CA ARG A 775 -16.16 -5.53 -28.72
C ARG A 775 -14.92 -5.68 -29.58
N TYR A 776 -13.82 -5.00 -29.21
CA TYR A 776 -12.54 -5.12 -29.90
C TYR A 776 -11.99 -6.56 -29.85
N GLN A 777 -12.10 -7.23 -28.70
CA GLN A 777 -11.70 -8.62 -28.57
C GLN A 777 -12.52 -9.55 -29.48
N ALA A 778 -13.84 -9.36 -29.56
CA ALA A 778 -14.70 -10.13 -30.45
C ALA A 778 -14.34 -9.95 -31.94
N GLU A 779 -13.75 -8.79 -32.30
CA GLU A 779 -13.24 -8.48 -33.62
C GLU A 779 -11.78 -8.94 -33.86
N GLY A 780 -11.11 -9.47 -32.83
CA GLY A 780 -9.70 -9.85 -32.90
C GLY A 780 -8.74 -8.65 -32.98
N THR A 781 -9.18 -7.45 -32.60
CA THR A 781 -8.38 -6.22 -32.65
C THR A 781 -7.52 -6.08 -31.38
N PRO A 782 -6.18 -6.04 -31.49
CA PRO A 782 -5.33 -5.81 -30.35
C PRO A 782 -5.51 -4.39 -29.80
N LEU A 783 -5.23 -4.23 -28.50
CA LEU A 783 -5.42 -2.97 -27.81
C LEU A 783 -4.12 -2.46 -27.18
N VAL A 784 -4.01 -1.13 -27.08
CA VAL A 784 -2.96 -0.44 -26.34
C VAL A 784 -3.57 0.63 -25.44
N VAL A 785 -2.89 0.93 -24.33
CA VAL A 785 -3.19 2.08 -23.47
C VAL A 785 -2.04 3.06 -23.58
N ILE A 786 -2.35 4.35 -23.69
CA ILE A 786 -1.34 5.42 -23.74
C ILE A 786 -1.53 6.31 -22.51
N ALA A 787 -0.46 6.66 -21.82
CA ALA A 787 -0.50 7.43 -20.59
C ALA A 787 0.66 8.43 -20.49
N GLY A 788 0.53 9.37 -19.55
CA GLY A 788 1.54 10.36 -19.24
C GLY A 788 2.61 9.89 -18.27
N GLN A 789 3.07 10.79 -17.41
CA GLN A 789 4.11 10.54 -16.43
C GLN A 789 3.59 9.76 -15.21
N GLU A 790 4.47 9.03 -14.55
CA GLU A 790 4.21 8.29 -13.30
C GLU A 790 3.02 7.31 -13.39
N TYR A 791 2.86 6.62 -14.55
CA TYR A 791 1.75 5.68 -14.72
C TYR A 791 1.84 4.51 -13.74
N GLY A 792 0.75 4.26 -13.02
CA GLY A 792 0.64 3.19 -12.04
C GLY A 792 1.14 3.54 -10.64
N THR A 793 1.30 4.82 -10.32
CA THR A 793 1.66 5.27 -8.96
C THR A 793 0.60 4.87 -7.92
N GLY A 794 1.01 4.76 -6.65
CA GLY A 794 0.10 4.43 -5.55
C GLY A 794 0.32 3.03 -4.97
N SER A 795 -0.77 2.38 -4.51
CA SER A 795 -0.72 1.05 -3.89
C SER A 795 -0.28 -0.02 -4.88
N SER A 796 0.45 -1.02 -4.39
CA SER A 796 0.73 -2.23 -5.16
C SER A 796 -0.59 -2.97 -5.47
N ARG A 797 -0.92 -3.11 -6.75
CA ARG A 797 -2.13 -3.82 -7.21
C ARG A 797 -1.83 -4.62 -8.47
N ASP A 798 -1.78 -5.91 -8.31
CA ASP A 798 -1.64 -6.87 -9.40
C ASP A 798 -2.81 -6.79 -10.39
N TRP A 799 -4.03 -6.55 -9.89
CA TRP A 799 -5.21 -6.38 -10.75
C TRP A 799 -5.14 -5.20 -11.71
N ALA A 800 -4.29 -4.21 -11.45
CA ALA A 800 -4.02 -3.16 -12.43
C ALA A 800 -3.34 -3.71 -13.69
N ALA A 801 -2.58 -4.80 -13.58
CA ALA A 801 -1.96 -5.50 -14.71
C ALA A 801 -2.81 -6.70 -15.19
N LYS A 802 -3.35 -7.51 -14.26
CA LYS A 802 -4.25 -8.64 -14.58
C LYS A 802 -5.47 -8.18 -15.38
N GLY A 803 -6.16 -7.14 -14.91
CA GLY A 803 -7.32 -6.59 -15.59
C GLY A 803 -6.96 -5.98 -16.94
N THR A 804 -5.84 -5.26 -17.04
CA THR A 804 -5.33 -4.71 -18.30
C THR A 804 -5.08 -5.83 -19.32
N ASN A 805 -4.47 -6.94 -18.91
CA ASN A 805 -4.28 -8.12 -19.77
C ASN A 805 -5.62 -8.73 -20.21
N LEU A 806 -6.56 -8.95 -19.29
CA LEU A 806 -7.86 -9.54 -19.55
C LEU A 806 -8.73 -8.68 -20.51
N LEU A 807 -8.55 -7.38 -20.51
CA LEU A 807 -9.17 -6.47 -21.49
C LEU A 807 -8.55 -6.56 -22.89
N GLY A 808 -7.53 -7.41 -23.09
CA GLY A 808 -6.88 -7.60 -24.39
C GLY A 808 -5.81 -6.57 -24.72
N VAL A 809 -5.37 -5.77 -23.76
CA VAL A 809 -4.29 -4.79 -23.93
C VAL A 809 -2.96 -5.53 -24.05
N LYS A 810 -2.25 -5.32 -25.17
CA LYS A 810 -0.96 -5.95 -25.47
C LYS A 810 0.22 -5.14 -25.02
N ALA A 811 0.08 -3.81 -25.05
CA ALA A 811 1.14 -2.91 -24.61
C ALA A 811 0.57 -1.67 -23.92
N VAL A 812 1.34 -1.11 -23.01
CA VAL A 812 1.11 0.19 -22.39
C VAL A 812 2.26 1.09 -22.76
N LEU A 813 1.96 2.23 -23.36
CA LEU A 813 2.96 3.26 -23.73
C LEU A 813 2.79 4.45 -22.80
N ALA A 814 3.81 4.77 -21.99
CA ALA A 814 3.76 5.87 -21.04
C ALA A 814 4.99 6.78 -21.14
N GLU A 815 4.88 8.00 -20.64
CA GLU A 815 6.04 8.91 -20.51
C GLU A 815 6.99 8.44 -19.40
N SER A 816 6.44 7.87 -18.32
CA SER A 816 7.19 7.13 -17.29
C SER A 816 6.28 6.21 -16.50
N PHE A 817 6.86 5.19 -15.86
CA PHE A 817 6.15 4.20 -15.06
C PHE A 817 6.58 4.26 -13.60
N GLU A 818 5.63 3.95 -12.72
CA GLU A 818 5.97 3.53 -11.37
C GLU A 818 6.53 2.09 -11.40
N ARG A 819 7.56 1.85 -10.58
CA ARG A 819 8.35 0.60 -10.60
C ARG A 819 7.50 -0.67 -10.46
N ILE A 820 6.65 -0.73 -9.44
CA ILE A 820 5.87 -1.95 -9.12
C ILE A 820 4.87 -2.25 -10.24
N HIS A 821 4.19 -1.22 -10.75
CA HIS A 821 3.21 -1.42 -11.81
C HIS A 821 3.85 -1.85 -13.12
N ARG A 822 5.01 -1.29 -13.49
CA ARG A 822 5.80 -1.72 -14.64
C ARG A 822 6.16 -3.22 -14.54
N SER A 823 6.67 -3.65 -13.37
CA SER A 823 7.01 -5.04 -13.12
C SER A 823 5.78 -5.96 -13.22
N ASN A 824 4.64 -5.54 -12.67
CA ASN A 824 3.38 -6.29 -12.77
C ASN A 824 2.90 -6.44 -14.23
N LEU A 825 3.06 -5.42 -15.08
CA LEU A 825 2.71 -5.52 -16.50
C LEU A 825 3.54 -6.61 -17.19
N VAL A 826 4.87 -6.60 -16.98
CA VAL A 826 5.75 -7.67 -17.50
C VAL A 826 5.35 -9.03 -16.94
N GLY A 827 5.08 -9.08 -15.63
CA GLY A 827 4.65 -10.29 -14.93
C GLY A 827 3.35 -10.89 -15.47
N MET A 828 2.52 -10.09 -16.14
CA MET A 828 1.29 -10.53 -16.83
C MET A 828 1.44 -10.60 -18.35
N GLY A 829 2.64 -10.47 -18.92
CA GLY A 829 2.84 -10.53 -20.36
C GLY A 829 2.32 -9.31 -21.14
N VAL A 830 2.10 -8.18 -20.46
CA VAL A 830 1.77 -6.89 -21.09
C VAL A 830 3.07 -6.10 -21.28
N LEU A 831 3.32 -5.63 -22.50
CA LEU A 831 4.56 -4.96 -22.87
C LEU A 831 4.57 -3.50 -22.39
N PRO A 832 5.41 -3.11 -21.43
CA PRO A 832 5.58 -1.70 -21.08
C PRO A 832 6.54 -1.01 -22.03
N LEU A 833 6.09 0.10 -22.63
CA LEU A 833 6.85 0.93 -23.56
C LEU A 833 6.95 2.35 -23.02
N GLN A 834 8.07 3.00 -23.19
CA GLN A 834 8.28 4.37 -22.73
C GLN A 834 8.68 5.28 -23.88
N PHE A 835 8.07 6.46 -23.94
CA PHE A 835 8.48 7.50 -24.87
C PHE A 835 9.94 7.92 -24.61
N LYS A 836 10.72 8.07 -25.67
CA LYS A 836 12.05 8.67 -25.58
C LYS A 836 11.98 10.19 -25.51
N ALA A 837 13.06 10.82 -25.04
CA ALA A 837 13.15 12.28 -24.97
C ALA A 837 12.81 12.93 -26.33
N GLY A 838 11.97 13.96 -26.27
CA GLY A 838 11.51 14.65 -27.47
C GLY A 838 10.19 14.14 -28.06
N HIS A 839 9.60 13.11 -27.45
CA HIS A 839 8.29 12.59 -27.83
C HIS A 839 7.40 12.38 -26.60
N ASP A 840 6.20 12.88 -26.63
CA ASP A 840 5.11 12.57 -25.69
C ASP A 840 3.77 12.54 -26.44
N ARG A 841 2.72 12.12 -25.75
CA ARG A 841 1.37 12.01 -26.36
C ARG A 841 0.84 13.33 -26.91
N LYS A 842 1.17 14.46 -26.28
CA LYS A 842 0.72 15.80 -26.67
C LYS A 842 1.50 16.34 -27.86
N GLN A 843 2.84 16.20 -27.85
CA GLN A 843 3.71 16.58 -28.97
C GLN A 843 3.38 15.82 -30.24
N LEU A 844 3.04 14.54 -30.09
CA LEU A 844 2.60 13.70 -31.20
C LEU A 844 1.15 13.99 -31.62
N GLY A 845 0.43 14.81 -30.88
CA GLY A 845 -0.97 15.15 -31.18
C GLY A 845 -1.89 13.93 -31.23
N LEU A 846 -1.71 12.98 -30.31
CA LEU A 846 -2.55 11.79 -30.25
C LEU A 846 -3.97 12.12 -29.82
N THR A 847 -4.94 11.57 -30.51
CA THR A 847 -6.38 11.80 -30.27
C THR A 847 -7.10 10.56 -29.75
N GLY A 848 -6.41 9.39 -29.79
CA GLY A 848 -6.97 8.09 -29.43
C GLY A 848 -7.64 7.35 -30.59
N LYS A 849 -7.68 7.95 -31.78
CA LYS A 849 -8.29 7.35 -32.99
C LYS A 849 -7.28 6.66 -33.89
N GLU A 850 -6.02 6.84 -33.63
CA GLU A 850 -4.90 6.26 -34.37
C GLU A 850 -4.90 4.72 -34.30
N ARG A 851 -4.22 4.10 -35.27
CA ARG A 851 -3.76 2.73 -35.19
C ARG A 851 -2.28 2.70 -34.82
N ILE A 852 -1.94 1.77 -33.95
CA ILE A 852 -0.58 1.63 -33.40
C ILE A 852 -0.02 0.28 -33.82
N ASP A 853 1.18 0.28 -34.41
CA ASP A 853 1.97 -0.93 -34.62
C ASP A 853 3.24 -0.85 -33.77
N VAL A 854 3.57 -1.94 -33.06
CA VAL A 854 4.86 -2.11 -32.38
C VAL A 854 5.67 -3.12 -33.16
N LEU A 855 6.75 -2.64 -33.76
CA LEU A 855 7.62 -3.41 -34.68
C LEU A 855 8.98 -3.69 -34.04
N GLY A 856 9.62 -4.77 -34.48
CA GLY A 856 10.93 -5.20 -33.96
C GLY A 856 10.82 -6.19 -32.80
N LEU A 857 9.66 -6.82 -32.61
CA LEU A 857 9.45 -7.91 -31.67
C LEU A 857 9.62 -9.29 -32.35
N ALA A 858 9.05 -9.45 -33.54
CA ALA A 858 9.06 -10.73 -34.26
C ALA A 858 10.46 -11.08 -34.77
N GLY A 859 10.92 -12.31 -34.50
CA GLY A 859 12.17 -12.85 -35.02
C GLY A 859 13.45 -12.20 -34.45
N VAL A 860 13.32 -11.37 -33.41
CA VAL A 860 14.43 -10.68 -32.74
C VAL A 860 14.65 -11.27 -31.35
N GLN A 861 15.90 -11.39 -30.94
CA GLN A 861 16.22 -11.71 -29.55
C GLN A 861 15.93 -10.49 -28.67
N LEU A 862 14.90 -10.58 -27.84
CA LEU A 862 14.59 -9.54 -26.87
C LEU A 862 15.76 -9.36 -25.89
N LYS A 863 16.05 -8.09 -25.58
CA LYS A 863 17.07 -7.69 -24.60
C LYS A 863 16.50 -6.63 -23.66
N PRO A 864 16.94 -6.59 -22.42
CA PRO A 864 16.58 -5.52 -21.51
C PRO A 864 16.84 -4.13 -22.10
N GLY A 865 15.89 -3.22 -21.94
CA GLY A 865 16.03 -1.82 -22.35
C GLY A 865 16.21 -1.58 -23.86
N MET A 866 15.81 -2.53 -24.71
CA MET A 866 15.99 -2.35 -26.16
C MET A 866 15.04 -1.29 -26.73
N SER A 867 15.45 -0.66 -27.83
CA SER A 867 14.60 0.23 -28.61
C SER A 867 13.69 -0.57 -29.55
N LEU A 868 12.43 -0.18 -29.65
CA LEU A 868 11.45 -0.71 -30.58
C LEU A 868 10.93 0.43 -31.46
N GLN A 869 10.43 0.10 -32.64
CA GLN A 869 9.77 1.06 -33.53
C GLN A 869 8.28 1.05 -33.28
N LEU A 870 7.72 2.24 -33.02
CA LEU A 870 6.30 2.47 -32.92
C LEU A 870 5.84 3.19 -34.17
N ARG A 871 4.91 2.61 -34.91
CA ARG A 871 4.24 3.25 -36.05
C ARG A 871 2.87 3.74 -35.66
N ILE A 872 2.64 5.01 -35.88
CA ILE A 872 1.36 5.70 -35.65
C ILE A 872 0.71 5.95 -36.98
N THR A 873 -0.46 5.36 -37.24
CA THR A 873 -1.25 5.58 -38.45
C THR A 873 -2.46 6.41 -38.10
N ARG A 874 -2.55 7.61 -38.65
CA ARG A 874 -3.65 8.57 -38.47
C ARG A 874 -4.92 8.13 -39.19
N GLU A 875 -6.08 8.80 -38.89
CA GLU A 875 -7.35 8.53 -39.57
C GLU A 875 -7.29 8.80 -41.10
N ASP A 876 -6.50 9.76 -41.53
CA ASP A 876 -6.26 10.11 -42.93
C ASP A 876 -5.25 9.19 -43.63
N GLY A 877 -4.73 8.19 -42.94
CA GLY A 877 -3.75 7.23 -43.46
C GLY A 877 -2.29 7.72 -43.36
N GLN A 878 -2.01 8.92 -42.85
CA GLN A 878 -0.64 9.38 -42.61
C GLN A 878 0.05 8.48 -41.57
N GLN A 879 1.27 8.08 -41.85
CA GLN A 879 2.09 7.26 -40.97
C GLN A 879 3.27 8.06 -40.43
N GLN A 880 3.54 7.86 -39.12
CA GLN A 880 4.70 8.43 -38.43
C GLN A 880 5.37 7.32 -37.61
N ASP A 881 6.65 7.13 -37.83
CA ASP A 881 7.46 6.17 -37.07
C ASP A 881 8.30 6.90 -36.05
N ILE A 882 8.27 6.39 -34.78
CA ILE A 882 9.12 6.88 -33.69
C ILE A 882 9.80 5.71 -33.00
N GLU A 883 10.88 5.97 -32.29
CA GLU A 883 11.49 4.99 -31.40
C GLU A 883 10.93 5.11 -29.98
N VAL A 884 10.66 3.97 -29.37
CA VAL A 884 10.24 3.85 -27.97
C VAL A 884 11.18 2.89 -27.22
N LEU A 885 11.30 3.06 -25.90
CA LEU A 885 12.09 2.19 -25.05
C LEU A 885 11.21 1.04 -24.53
N CYS A 886 11.65 -0.19 -24.73
CA CYS A 886 11.05 -1.36 -24.11
C CYS A 886 11.47 -1.41 -22.62
N ARG A 887 10.53 -1.34 -21.71
CA ARG A 887 10.76 -1.31 -20.26
C ARG A 887 10.68 -2.71 -19.63
N ILE A 888 11.17 -3.71 -20.34
CA ILE A 888 11.64 -4.97 -19.77
C ILE A 888 13.08 -4.70 -19.33
N ASP A 889 13.33 -4.61 -18.03
CA ASP A 889 14.55 -4.00 -17.50
C ASP A 889 15.61 -5.04 -17.12
N THR A 890 15.24 -6.33 -17.01
CA THR A 890 16.15 -7.42 -16.60
C THR A 890 16.08 -8.64 -17.55
N VAL A 891 17.13 -9.48 -17.51
CA VAL A 891 17.17 -10.71 -18.31
C VAL A 891 16.07 -11.68 -17.90
N ASN A 892 15.82 -11.81 -16.60
CA ASN A 892 14.75 -12.68 -16.10
C ASN A 892 13.37 -12.20 -16.55
N GLU A 893 13.13 -10.91 -16.56
CA GLU A 893 11.86 -10.35 -17.06
C GLU A 893 11.65 -10.67 -18.56
N VAL A 894 12.71 -10.77 -19.36
CA VAL A 894 12.62 -11.23 -20.76
C VAL A 894 12.07 -12.66 -20.81
N GLU A 895 12.57 -13.55 -19.96
CA GLU A 895 12.10 -14.94 -19.90
C GLU A 895 10.65 -15.04 -19.39
N TYR A 896 10.27 -14.21 -18.42
CA TYR A 896 8.89 -14.12 -17.94
C TYR A 896 7.96 -13.67 -19.07
N PHE A 897 8.31 -12.61 -19.79
CA PHE A 897 7.52 -12.11 -20.91
C PHE A 897 7.36 -13.14 -22.03
N LYS A 898 8.43 -13.87 -22.40
CA LYS A 898 8.40 -14.97 -23.38
C LYS A 898 7.45 -16.09 -22.96
N ALA A 899 7.37 -16.39 -21.67
CA ALA A 899 6.48 -17.43 -21.16
C ALA A 899 5.01 -17.02 -21.12
N GLY A 900 4.69 -15.73 -21.30
CA GLY A 900 3.37 -15.15 -21.15
C GLY A 900 3.11 -14.56 -19.76
N GLY A 901 4.14 -14.54 -18.90
CA GLY A 901 4.11 -14.00 -17.54
C GLY A 901 4.95 -14.81 -16.56
N ILE A 902 5.21 -14.24 -15.38
CA ILE A 902 6.10 -14.87 -14.39
C ILE A 902 5.51 -16.18 -13.83
N LEU A 903 4.21 -16.22 -13.52
CA LEU A 903 3.57 -17.44 -13.02
C LEU A 903 3.47 -18.53 -14.10
N HIS A 904 3.30 -18.15 -15.36
CA HIS A 904 3.39 -19.08 -16.50
C HIS A 904 4.79 -19.69 -16.60
N TYR A 905 5.81 -18.86 -16.46
CA TYR A 905 7.20 -19.31 -16.45
C TYR A 905 7.45 -20.34 -15.33
N VAL A 906 7.05 -20.00 -14.09
CA VAL A 906 7.19 -20.89 -12.94
C VAL A 906 6.43 -22.20 -13.13
N LEU A 907 5.16 -22.12 -13.55
CA LEU A 907 4.32 -23.31 -13.72
C LEU A 907 4.87 -24.24 -14.81
N ARG A 908 5.36 -23.68 -15.93
CA ARG A 908 6.02 -24.48 -16.99
C ARG A 908 7.26 -25.20 -16.49
N GLN A 909 8.10 -24.53 -15.70
CA GLN A 909 9.25 -25.19 -15.08
C GLN A 909 8.85 -26.34 -14.16
N LEU A 910 7.81 -26.14 -13.34
CA LEU A 910 7.31 -27.16 -12.42
C LEU A 910 6.63 -28.33 -13.16
N ILE A 911 6.00 -28.10 -14.30
CA ILE A 911 5.45 -29.18 -15.14
C ILE A 911 6.58 -29.97 -15.80
N ALA A 912 7.64 -29.31 -16.25
CA ALA A 912 8.75 -29.96 -16.97
C ALA A 912 9.71 -30.76 -16.07
N SER A 913 9.81 -30.39 -14.78
CA SER A 913 10.67 -31.06 -13.78
C SER A 913 9.95 -32.24 -13.10
#